data_8ca3c74805ba5f83f1a7e888906b5719
#
_entry.id   8ca3c74805ba5f83f1a7e888906b5719
#
_cell.length_a   1.000
_cell.length_b   1.000
_cell.length_c   1.000
_cell.angle_alpha   90.00
_cell.angle_beta   90.00
_cell.angle_gamma   90.00
#
_symmetry.space_group_name_H-M   'P 1'
#
loop_
_entity.id
_entity.type
_entity.pdbx_description
1 polymer ?
#
loop_
_entity_poly.entity_id
_entity_poly.type
_entity_poly.pdbx_seq_one_letter_code
_entity_poly.pdbx_strand_id
1 'polypeptide(L)'
;MILIPYPKKVTEVRGTFHISSMTEILLDITCDYSDYEAAAALQHEIESRIGIKPAIAKGDLYKSMEIAKIKAGVIALRKPGSHQAASVSKKAAPAAVSGQSSGVGQSHQSYTLTVSADAIDIAGGGSSGLYYGIQTLRQLIRNFAADIPCLEIEDHPSLENRGFYHDTTRGKVPKLETMMELADRLSFYKLNQLQLYIEHSYAFRKHSEVWIDSDPITAEEILMLDEYCTKRCIELVPSLSTFGHLYHILTSKTYRHLNEYKEIPEKPFLWTDRMAHYTLDASAPESLEFVREMIDEFIPLFASDKFNMCCDETFDLGCGKNIDLADEIGKGKLYLYFVRSLAEFLKSRKKKVMMWGDILLKYPEIIKDIPKGTVILNWNYAPDASEDGFRQIAEAGLQQYVCPGVQGWNKLLNDQDAARRNISALSEYAKKYNAIGMLNTDWGDFGHINLLAGSIPGAILGAGLSWNNEHPDRPSDEEISKMEYGDGSGRIAGLVRELSQQPVMDWYDAVLWYYNSCGHDVSPYGGMEYISEKLLRIDEAAARSSFDRINQLKSEISSLAINIYHDRKKDITEILCAAEGLALFQALVLVIKKKFLGQTSTGLIYKPDELAVKLEYWLAGYKNVWRVRNKDSELFRIKDVIMGICGLLRS
;
A
#
# COMPACT_ATOMS: atom_id res chain seq x y z
N MET A 1 26.52 -2.54 -6.26
CA MET A 1 25.65 -1.35 -6.08
C MET A 1 24.20 -1.79 -6.06
N ILE A 2 23.45 -1.37 -5.04
CA ILE A 2 22.02 -1.67 -4.87
C ILE A 2 21.23 -0.38 -5.06
N LEU A 3 20.32 -0.36 -6.02
CA LEU A 3 19.38 0.74 -6.26
C LEU A 3 17.96 0.16 -6.41
N ILE A 4 17.02 0.72 -5.69
CA ILE A 4 15.59 0.33 -5.70
C ILE A 4 14.74 1.61 -5.85
N PRO A 5 14.01 1.76 -6.94
CA PRO A 5 14.01 0.98 -8.18
C PRO A 5 15.35 0.97 -8.91
N TYR A 6 15.60 -0.11 -9.68
CA TYR A 6 16.79 -0.16 -10.52
C TYR A 6 16.62 0.79 -11.72
N PRO A 7 17.60 1.69 -11.97
CA PRO A 7 17.49 2.68 -13.05
C PRO A 7 17.46 2.03 -14.45
N LYS A 8 16.90 2.76 -15.43
CA LYS A 8 16.86 2.31 -16.84
C LYS A 8 18.24 2.13 -17.46
N LYS A 9 19.17 3.02 -17.12
CA LYS A 9 20.54 2.93 -17.64
C LYS A 9 21.53 3.41 -16.58
N VAL A 10 22.54 2.58 -16.35
CA VAL A 10 23.67 2.87 -15.47
C VAL A 10 24.96 2.59 -16.21
N THR A 11 25.89 3.53 -16.22
CA THR A 11 27.22 3.40 -16.79
C THR A 11 28.25 3.69 -15.71
N GLU A 12 29.06 2.71 -15.33
CA GLU A 12 30.14 2.90 -14.38
C GLU A 12 31.34 3.56 -15.06
N VAL A 13 31.96 4.52 -14.37
CA VAL A 13 33.12 5.28 -14.82
C VAL A 13 34.25 5.14 -13.78
N ARG A 14 35.50 5.23 -14.21
CA ARG A 14 36.65 5.18 -13.29
C ARG A 14 36.69 6.41 -12.40
N GLY A 15 36.88 6.21 -11.10
CA GLY A 15 37.06 7.27 -10.12
C GLY A 15 36.09 7.16 -8.96
N THR A 16 36.22 8.09 -8.02
CA THR A 16 35.41 8.16 -6.81
C THR A 16 35.22 9.62 -6.42
N PHE A 17 33.99 10.00 -6.12
CA PHE A 17 33.69 11.29 -5.48
C PHE A 17 33.73 11.09 -3.96
N HIS A 18 34.48 11.95 -3.27
CA HIS A 18 34.58 11.90 -1.81
C HIS A 18 33.76 13.02 -1.15
N ILE A 19 32.74 12.66 -0.39
CA ILE A 19 31.99 13.61 0.45
C ILE A 19 32.84 13.99 1.65
N SER A 20 33.14 15.29 1.79
CA SER A 20 33.98 15.85 2.85
C SER A 20 33.30 17.04 3.53
N SER A 21 33.94 17.60 4.57
CA SER A 21 33.49 18.84 5.23
C SER A 21 33.47 20.06 4.28
N MET A 22 34.09 19.97 3.10
CA MET A 22 34.07 21.01 2.07
C MET A 22 32.96 20.81 1.03
N THR A 23 32.21 19.71 1.15
CA THR A 23 31.09 19.43 0.20
C THR A 23 29.93 20.40 0.43
N GLU A 24 29.42 20.97 -0.66
CA GLU A 24 28.26 21.88 -0.68
C GLU A 24 27.16 21.30 -1.56
N ILE A 25 25.89 21.47 -1.18
CA ILE A 25 24.72 21.20 -2.03
C ILE A 25 24.31 22.53 -2.65
N LEU A 26 24.35 22.63 -3.98
CA LEU A 26 24.06 23.86 -4.71
C LEU A 26 22.79 23.70 -5.57
N LEU A 27 21.74 24.41 -5.19
CA LEU A 27 20.50 24.52 -5.94
C LEU A 27 20.64 25.56 -7.07
N ASP A 28 20.23 25.21 -8.29
CA ASP A 28 20.12 26.18 -9.37
C ASP A 28 19.04 27.22 -9.07
N ILE A 29 19.16 28.41 -9.69
CA ILE A 29 18.16 29.49 -9.52
C ILE A 29 16.76 29.10 -9.96
N THR A 30 16.62 28.11 -10.86
CA THR A 30 15.35 27.55 -11.32
C THR A 30 14.64 26.68 -10.26
N CYS A 31 15.36 26.25 -9.22
CA CYS A 31 14.80 25.46 -8.12
C CYS A 31 13.88 26.32 -7.23
N ASP A 32 12.82 25.72 -6.70
CA ASP A 32 11.86 26.36 -5.79
C ASP A 32 11.97 25.80 -4.36
N TYR A 33 10.98 26.11 -3.51
CA TYR A 33 11.00 25.67 -2.12
C TYR A 33 10.83 24.15 -1.98
N SER A 34 10.09 23.51 -2.88
CA SER A 34 9.94 22.05 -2.84
C SER A 34 11.25 21.33 -3.17
N ASP A 35 12.04 21.89 -4.08
CA ASP A 35 13.39 21.38 -4.41
C ASP A 35 14.37 21.59 -3.23
N TYR A 36 14.20 22.67 -2.46
CA TYR A 36 14.95 22.86 -1.21
C TYR A 36 14.63 21.79 -0.16
N GLU A 37 13.36 21.44 0.03
CA GLU A 37 12.96 20.34 0.92
C GLU A 37 13.62 19.00 0.55
N ALA A 38 13.71 18.72 -0.76
CA ALA A 38 14.40 17.54 -1.28
C ALA A 38 15.93 17.61 -1.00
N ALA A 39 16.54 18.78 -1.16
CA ALA A 39 17.96 19.01 -0.83
C ALA A 39 18.21 18.88 0.68
N ALA A 40 17.29 19.34 1.53
CA ALA A 40 17.37 19.19 2.98
C ALA A 40 17.27 17.71 3.39
N ALA A 41 16.46 16.90 2.72
CA ALA A 41 16.40 15.46 2.93
C ALA A 41 17.73 14.77 2.55
N LEU A 42 18.39 15.22 1.47
CA LEU A 42 19.74 14.77 1.10
C LEU A 42 20.78 15.17 2.14
N GLN A 43 20.76 16.43 2.61
CA GLN A 43 21.64 16.93 3.67
C GLN A 43 21.50 16.07 4.93
N HIS A 44 20.26 15.76 5.32
CA HIS A 44 20.00 14.91 6.49
C HIS A 44 20.52 13.47 6.31
N GLU A 45 20.37 12.88 5.10
CA GLU A 45 20.94 11.54 4.82
C GLU A 45 22.46 11.56 4.95
N ILE A 46 23.15 12.57 4.41
CA ILE A 46 24.61 12.73 4.53
C ILE A 46 24.99 12.90 6.01
N GLU A 47 24.33 13.80 6.73
CA GLU A 47 24.62 14.05 8.14
C GLU A 47 24.41 12.78 9.00
N SER A 48 23.32 12.08 8.79
CA SER A 48 22.99 10.87 9.58
C SER A 48 23.89 9.67 9.29
N ARG A 49 24.43 9.55 8.07
CA ARG A 49 25.25 8.40 7.65
C ARG A 49 26.75 8.64 7.77
N ILE A 50 27.18 9.88 7.55
CA ILE A 50 28.59 10.22 7.43
C ILE A 50 29.04 11.17 8.56
N GLY A 51 28.09 11.83 9.25
CA GLY A 51 28.37 12.82 10.29
C GLY A 51 28.79 14.20 9.73
N ILE A 52 28.66 14.43 8.43
CA ILE A 52 28.98 15.68 7.75
C ILE A 52 27.67 16.37 7.36
N LYS A 53 27.52 17.66 7.69
CA LYS A 53 26.38 18.48 7.30
C LYS A 53 26.80 19.45 6.20
N PRO A 54 26.60 19.12 4.90
CA PRO A 54 26.91 20.03 3.79
C PRO A 54 26.08 21.31 3.89
N ALA A 55 26.65 22.46 3.55
CA ALA A 55 25.87 23.68 3.40
C ALA A 55 24.96 23.56 2.18
N ILE A 56 23.75 24.14 2.26
CA ILE A 56 22.84 24.28 1.13
C ILE A 56 22.92 25.74 0.66
N ALA A 57 23.25 25.95 -0.61
CA ALA A 57 23.30 27.25 -1.23
C ALA A 57 22.45 27.28 -2.52
N LYS A 58 22.16 28.47 -3.03
CA LYS A 58 21.43 28.66 -4.28
C LYS A 58 22.16 29.66 -5.19
N GLY A 59 22.30 29.33 -6.49
CA GLY A 59 23.02 30.18 -7.44
C GLY A 59 22.71 29.83 -8.88
N ASP A 60 23.19 30.67 -9.83
CA ASP A 60 23.06 30.44 -11.26
C ASP A 60 24.12 29.41 -11.73
N LEU A 61 23.72 28.14 -11.78
CA LEU A 61 24.62 27.06 -12.20
C LEU A 61 25.04 27.14 -13.66
N TYR A 62 24.21 27.71 -14.54
CA TYR A 62 24.53 27.87 -15.97
C TYR A 62 25.64 28.91 -16.18
N LYS A 63 25.62 30.00 -15.46
CA LYS A 63 26.73 30.98 -15.46
C LYS A 63 27.97 30.46 -14.79
N SER A 64 27.80 29.72 -13.72
CA SER A 64 28.91 29.12 -12.98
C SER A 64 29.64 28.02 -13.75
N MET A 65 28.96 27.28 -14.63
CA MET A 65 29.59 26.27 -15.51
C MET A 65 30.48 26.86 -16.59
N GLU A 66 30.24 28.10 -17.04
CA GLU A 66 31.21 28.86 -17.86
C GLU A 66 32.38 29.43 -17.04
N ILE A 67 32.17 29.70 -15.76
CA ILE A 67 33.16 30.30 -14.84
C ILE A 67 33.97 29.24 -14.08
N ALA A 68 33.45 28.03 -13.96
CA ALA A 68 34.10 27.03 -13.16
C ALA A 68 34.28 25.74 -13.98
N LYS A 69 35.26 25.36 -14.12
CA LYS A 69 35.85 24.30 -13.31
C LYS A 69 35.18 24.37 -11.93
N ILE A 70 33.99 23.76 -11.84
CA ILE A 70 33.18 23.68 -10.62
C ILE A 70 34.16 23.41 -9.47
N LYS A 71 34.07 24.22 -8.43
CA LYS A 71 34.88 24.02 -7.20
C LYS A 71 34.69 22.56 -6.79
N ALA A 72 35.78 21.82 -6.66
CA ALA A 72 35.75 20.42 -6.28
C ALA A 72 34.91 20.24 -5.00
N GLY A 73 34.02 19.23 -4.98
CA GLY A 73 33.20 18.93 -3.81
C GLY A 73 31.75 19.45 -3.87
N VAL A 74 31.21 19.79 -5.07
CA VAL A 74 29.84 20.29 -5.20
C VAL A 74 28.87 19.17 -5.59
N ILE A 75 27.68 19.16 -4.95
CA ILE A 75 26.52 18.41 -5.38
C ILE A 75 25.54 19.43 -6.01
N ALA A 76 25.47 19.46 -7.34
CA ALA A 76 24.66 20.39 -8.12
C ALA A 76 23.27 19.81 -8.38
N LEU A 77 22.22 20.59 -8.09
CA LEU A 77 20.82 20.22 -8.25
C LEU A 77 20.14 21.20 -9.20
N ARG A 78 19.65 20.72 -10.33
CA ARG A 78 19.06 21.57 -11.37
C ARG A 78 17.86 20.96 -12.08
N LYS A 79 17.02 21.82 -12.66
CA LYS A 79 15.91 21.45 -13.55
C LYS A 79 15.91 22.38 -14.77
N PRO A 80 15.17 22.06 -15.87
CA PRO A 80 15.20 22.87 -17.08
C PRO A 80 14.79 24.32 -16.79
N GLY A 81 15.65 25.28 -17.18
CA GLY A 81 15.34 26.70 -17.12
C GLY A 81 14.51 27.13 -18.35
N SER A 82 13.77 28.21 -18.22
CA SER A 82 12.96 28.81 -19.30
C SER A 82 13.77 29.10 -20.60
N HIS A 83 15.08 29.25 -20.50
CA HIS A 83 15.97 29.47 -21.63
C HIS A 83 16.34 28.20 -22.42
N GLN A 84 16.28 27.00 -21.84
CA GLN A 84 16.55 25.75 -22.55
C GLN A 84 15.31 25.19 -23.28
N ALA A 85 14.10 25.42 -22.77
CA ALA A 85 12.87 25.03 -23.46
C ALA A 85 12.75 25.70 -24.84
N ALA A 86 13.29 26.89 -24.98
CA ALA A 86 13.30 27.64 -26.27
C ALA A 86 14.39 27.19 -27.27
N SER A 87 15.50 26.59 -26.79
CA SER A 87 16.61 26.16 -27.66
C SER A 87 16.44 24.74 -28.21
N VAL A 88 15.74 23.87 -27.51
CA VAL A 88 15.43 22.50 -27.98
C VAL A 88 14.35 22.53 -29.07
N SER A 89 13.41 23.50 -29.02
CA SER A 89 12.39 23.65 -30.05
C SER A 89 12.92 24.25 -31.40
N LYS A 90 14.12 24.84 -31.44
CA LYS A 90 14.69 25.46 -32.65
C LYS A 90 15.67 24.61 -33.45
N LYS A 91 16.01 23.38 -33.01
CA LYS A 91 16.91 22.47 -33.74
C LYS A 91 16.24 21.24 -34.35
N ALA A 92 14.93 21.20 -34.41
CA ALA A 92 14.20 20.09 -35.03
C ALA A 92 13.21 20.63 -36.07
N ALA A 93 13.72 21.04 -37.24
CA ALA A 93 13.03 20.90 -38.50
C ALA A 93 14.11 20.69 -39.60
N PRO A 94 14.12 19.50 -40.24
CA PRO A 94 13.57 19.46 -41.59
C PRO A 94 12.74 18.18 -41.87
N ALA A 95 11.71 18.40 -42.73
CA ALA A 95 11.11 17.48 -43.70
C ALA A 95 10.57 16.11 -43.23
N ALA A 96 9.28 15.97 -43.47
CA ALA A 96 8.49 14.76 -43.43
C ALA A 96 9.12 13.55 -44.13
N VAL A 97 9.26 12.44 -43.37
CA VAL A 97 9.18 11.09 -43.91
C VAL A 97 8.40 10.27 -42.85
N SER A 98 7.32 9.64 -43.34
CA SER A 98 6.45 8.73 -42.62
C SER A 98 7.23 7.53 -42.08
N GLY A 99 7.29 7.38 -40.75
CA GLY A 99 7.88 6.23 -40.08
C GLY A 99 7.89 6.49 -38.59
N GLN A 100 7.11 5.72 -37.85
CA GLN A 100 7.04 5.77 -36.39
C GLN A 100 8.42 5.65 -35.76
N SER A 101 8.91 6.73 -35.19
CA SER A 101 9.94 6.72 -34.16
C SER A 101 9.49 7.67 -33.05
N SER A 102 9.09 7.11 -31.95
CA SER A 102 8.75 7.81 -30.70
C SER A 102 9.96 8.58 -30.20
N GLY A 103 10.01 9.87 -30.51
CA GLY A 103 10.85 10.80 -29.79
C GLY A 103 10.34 10.90 -28.36
N VAL A 104 11.05 10.32 -27.41
CA VAL A 104 10.77 10.44 -25.98
C VAL A 104 10.99 11.90 -25.59
N GLY A 105 9.91 12.68 -25.55
CA GLY A 105 9.93 13.97 -24.85
C GLY A 105 10.30 13.68 -23.40
N GLN A 106 11.30 14.40 -22.86
CA GLN A 106 11.73 14.20 -21.48
C GLN A 106 10.52 14.35 -20.55
N SER A 107 10.10 13.25 -19.91
CA SER A 107 9.04 13.26 -18.89
C SER A 107 9.48 14.17 -17.73
N HIS A 108 8.56 14.91 -17.14
CA HIS A 108 8.85 15.71 -15.94
C HIS A 108 9.37 14.85 -14.75
N GLN A 109 9.17 13.54 -14.81
CA GLN A 109 9.65 12.57 -13.83
C GLN A 109 11.04 11.97 -14.17
N SER A 110 11.60 12.26 -15.36
CA SER A 110 12.93 11.77 -15.75
C SER A 110 14.04 12.55 -15.06
N TYR A 111 15.21 11.92 -14.93
CA TYR A 111 16.40 12.60 -14.44
C TYR A 111 17.68 11.98 -15.02
N THR A 112 18.76 12.76 -14.96
CA THR A 112 20.14 12.28 -15.11
C THR A 112 20.89 12.53 -13.80
N LEU A 113 21.77 11.61 -13.43
CA LEU A 113 22.68 11.73 -12.30
C LEU A 113 24.08 11.37 -12.78
N THR A 114 25.01 12.30 -12.67
CA THR A 114 26.43 12.10 -13.03
C THR A 114 27.30 12.29 -11.80
N VAL A 115 28.08 11.28 -11.46
CA VAL A 115 29.09 11.33 -10.41
C VAL A 115 30.46 11.34 -11.08
N SER A 116 31.19 12.44 -10.98
CA SER A 116 32.59 12.58 -11.37
C SER A 116 33.49 12.67 -10.13
N ALA A 117 34.78 12.61 -10.30
CA ALA A 117 35.72 12.76 -9.16
C ALA A 117 35.62 14.13 -8.46
N ASP A 118 35.17 15.18 -9.17
CA ASP A 118 35.14 16.55 -8.69
C ASP A 118 33.76 17.00 -8.23
N ALA A 119 32.67 16.43 -8.80
CA ALA A 119 31.30 16.88 -8.55
C ALA A 119 30.26 15.79 -8.80
N ILE A 120 29.10 15.96 -8.17
CA ILE A 120 27.86 15.25 -8.49
C ILE A 120 26.89 16.24 -9.14
N ASP A 121 26.29 15.89 -10.27
CA ASP A 121 25.28 16.67 -10.97
C ASP A 121 23.98 15.88 -11.11
N ILE A 122 22.87 16.44 -10.63
CA ILE A 122 21.52 15.88 -10.80
C ILE A 122 20.68 16.86 -11.59
N ALA A 123 20.25 16.46 -12.79
CA ALA A 123 19.36 17.23 -13.63
C ALA A 123 18.01 16.52 -13.78
N GLY A 124 16.96 17.07 -13.18
CA GLY A 124 15.58 16.57 -13.32
C GLY A 124 14.88 17.12 -14.55
N GLY A 125 13.98 16.35 -15.17
CA GLY A 125 13.07 16.85 -16.21
C GLY A 125 12.00 17.82 -15.66
N GLY A 126 11.85 17.90 -14.36
CA GLY A 126 11.04 18.80 -13.55
C GLY A 126 11.36 18.59 -12.07
N SER A 127 10.60 19.20 -11.14
CA SER A 127 10.81 19.02 -9.70
C SER A 127 10.70 17.55 -9.27
N SER A 128 9.75 16.79 -9.82
CA SER A 128 9.62 15.36 -9.53
C SER A 128 10.84 14.56 -10.01
N GLY A 129 11.36 14.83 -11.20
CA GLY A 129 12.57 14.18 -11.71
C GLY A 129 13.80 14.51 -10.85
N LEU A 130 13.96 15.77 -10.45
CA LEU A 130 15.02 16.19 -9.53
C LEU A 130 14.89 15.46 -8.18
N TYR A 131 13.69 15.39 -7.63
CA TYR A 131 13.40 14.65 -6.40
C TYR A 131 13.83 13.18 -6.50
N TYR A 132 13.47 12.49 -7.60
CA TYR A 132 13.83 11.07 -7.80
C TYR A 132 15.33 10.86 -8.01
N GLY A 133 16.02 11.78 -8.67
CA GLY A 133 17.47 11.79 -8.77
C GLY A 133 18.14 11.89 -7.39
N ILE A 134 17.60 12.76 -6.53
CA ILE A 134 18.04 12.90 -5.14
C ILE A 134 17.82 11.60 -4.36
N GLN A 135 16.66 10.90 -4.52
CA GLN A 135 16.45 9.62 -3.87
C GLN A 135 17.49 8.58 -4.31
N THR A 136 17.87 8.58 -5.59
CA THR A 136 18.95 7.71 -6.08
C THR A 136 20.30 8.05 -5.44
N LEU A 137 20.65 9.31 -5.31
CA LEU A 137 21.89 9.71 -4.62
C LEU A 137 21.85 9.31 -3.12
N ARG A 138 20.71 9.47 -2.44
CA ARG A 138 20.55 8.99 -1.05
C ARG A 138 20.81 7.48 -0.94
N GLN A 139 20.36 6.68 -1.92
CA GLN A 139 20.63 5.24 -1.96
C GLN A 139 22.10 4.95 -2.26
N LEU A 140 22.78 5.73 -3.11
CA LEU A 140 24.25 5.62 -3.31
C LEU A 140 25.01 5.90 -2.01
N ILE A 141 24.59 6.91 -1.24
CA ILE A 141 25.19 7.21 0.07
C ILE A 141 25.02 6.03 1.04
N ARG A 142 23.84 5.36 1.03
CA ARG A 142 23.64 4.15 1.85
C ARG A 142 24.53 2.98 1.44
N ASN A 143 24.86 2.86 0.15
CA ASN A 143 25.77 1.81 -0.35
C ASN A 143 27.24 2.09 -0.03
N PHE A 144 27.69 3.36 -0.17
CA PHE A 144 29.10 3.70 -0.30
C PHE A 144 29.58 4.70 0.77
N ALA A 145 28.70 5.17 1.64
CA ALA A 145 29.00 6.23 2.61
C ALA A 145 29.63 7.46 1.91
N ALA A 146 30.84 7.87 2.31
CA ALA A 146 31.51 9.05 1.78
C ALA A 146 32.15 8.84 0.39
N ASP A 147 32.44 7.61 -0.03
CA ASP A 147 33.25 7.29 -1.22
C ASP A 147 32.36 6.75 -2.36
N ILE A 148 31.66 7.65 -3.05
CA ILE A 148 30.70 7.30 -4.10
C ILE A 148 31.45 7.05 -5.42
N PRO A 149 31.32 5.86 -6.06
CA PRO A 149 31.96 5.57 -7.35
C PRO A 149 31.45 6.49 -8.44
N CYS A 150 32.34 6.89 -9.37
CA CYS A 150 31.95 7.65 -10.56
C CYS A 150 31.05 6.81 -11.46
N LEU A 151 29.92 7.42 -11.88
CA LEU A 151 28.92 6.77 -12.71
C LEU A 151 28.03 7.81 -13.42
N GLU A 152 27.30 7.32 -14.45
CA GLU A 152 26.24 8.07 -15.11
C GLU A 152 24.94 7.25 -15.07
N ILE A 153 23.85 7.90 -14.69
CA ILE A 153 22.48 7.34 -14.67
C ILE A 153 21.58 8.20 -15.54
N GLU A 154 20.85 7.55 -16.45
CA GLU A 154 19.71 8.11 -17.15
C GLU A 154 18.48 7.30 -16.76
N ASP A 155 17.44 7.95 -16.23
CA ASP A 155 16.33 7.22 -15.62
C ASP A 155 14.98 7.91 -15.76
N HIS A 156 13.93 7.10 -15.84
CA HIS A 156 12.53 7.52 -15.88
C HIS A 156 11.60 6.33 -15.55
N PRO A 157 10.38 6.57 -15.04
CA PRO A 157 9.46 5.49 -14.72
C PRO A 157 8.84 4.84 -15.96
N SER A 158 8.54 3.53 -15.88
CA SER A 158 7.72 2.80 -16.85
C SER A 158 6.25 3.18 -16.74
N LEU A 159 5.74 3.38 -15.51
CA LEU A 159 4.36 3.82 -15.25
C LEU A 159 4.36 5.21 -14.64
N GLU A 160 3.49 6.08 -15.15
CA GLU A 160 3.36 7.47 -14.69
C GLU A 160 2.88 7.52 -13.23
N ASN A 161 1.89 6.69 -12.89
CA ASN A 161 1.30 6.64 -11.56
C ASN A 161 1.70 5.34 -10.85
N ARG A 162 2.28 5.49 -9.66
CA ARG A 162 2.82 4.39 -8.87
C ARG A 162 2.38 4.57 -7.42
N GLY A 163 1.37 3.81 -7.01
CA GLY A 163 0.66 4.07 -5.77
C GLY A 163 0.74 2.94 -4.76
N PHE A 164 0.39 3.32 -3.53
CA PHE A 164 0.08 2.42 -2.44
C PHE A 164 -1.30 2.76 -1.88
N TYR A 165 -2.12 1.74 -1.64
CA TYR A 165 -3.46 1.84 -1.09
C TYR A 165 -3.48 1.17 0.27
N HIS A 166 -3.73 1.94 1.32
CA HIS A 166 -3.69 1.43 2.70
C HIS A 166 -5.07 1.44 3.33
N ASP A 167 -5.49 0.28 3.83
CA ASP A 167 -6.76 0.14 4.54
C ASP A 167 -6.67 0.76 5.93
N THR A 168 -7.43 1.82 6.15
CA THR A 168 -7.52 2.54 7.43
C THR A 168 -8.87 2.36 8.10
N THR A 169 -9.67 1.43 7.62
CA THR A 169 -11.08 1.26 8.04
C THR A 169 -11.34 -0.04 8.78
N ARG A 170 -10.73 -1.16 8.34
CA ARG A 170 -11.11 -2.48 8.84
C ARG A 170 -10.51 -2.82 10.22
N GLY A 171 -10.64 -1.88 11.15
CA GLY A 171 -10.29 -2.05 12.56
C GLY A 171 -9.02 -1.34 12.99
N LYS A 172 -8.19 -0.86 12.05
CA LYS A 172 -6.91 -0.23 12.34
C LYS A 172 -6.80 1.15 11.69
N VAL A 173 -6.71 2.18 12.52
CA VAL A 173 -6.47 3.57 12.08
C VAL A 173 -5.04 3.95 12.46
N PRO A 174 -4.15 4.23 11.49
CA PRO A 174 -2.79 4.67 11.79
C PRO A 174 -2.77 6.05 12.43
N LYS A 175 -1.74 6.32 13.25
CA LYS A 175 -1.43 7.68 13.71
C LYS A 175 -0.88 8.51 12.56
N LEU A 176 -1.00 9.83 12.65
CA LEU A 176 -0.48 10.77 11.64
C LEU A 176 1.02 10.54 11.38
N GLU A 177 1.82 10.36 12.43
CA GLU A 177 3.26 10.13 12.32
C GLU A 177 3.57 8.83 11.56
N THR A 178 2.71 7.81 11.68
CA THR A 178 2.85 6.56 10.93
C THR A 178 2.55 6.75 9.46
N MET A 179 1.52 7.53 9.13
CA MET A 179 1.17 7.85 7.74
C MET A 179 2.26 8.71 7.08
N MET A 180 2.85 9.65 7.83
CA MET A 180 3.99 10.45 7.37
C MET A 180 5.24 9.57 7.16
N GLU A 181 5.54 8.64 8.08
CA GLU A 181 6.63 7.67 7.90
C GLU A 181 6.40 6.77 6.69
N LEU A 182 5.17 6.31 6.46
CA LEU A 182 4.82 5.56 5.26
C LEU A 182 5.09 6.38 4.00
N ALA A 183 4.67 7.66 3.97
CA ALA A 183 4.95 8.56 2.86
C ALA A 183 6.46 8.74 2.62
N ASP A 184 7.29 8.86 3.67
CA ASP A 184 8.75 8.90 3.54
C ASP A 184 9.32 7.65 2.86
N ARG A 185 8.85 6.46 3.26
CA ARG A 185 9.28 5.19 2.66
C ARG A 185 8.85 5.08 1.20
N LEU A 186 7.58 5.38 0.92
CA LEU A 186 7.04 5.33 -0.45
C LEU A 186 7.82 6.27 -1.38
N SER A 187 8.08 7.50 -0.95
CA SER A 187 8.83 8.49 -1.72
C SER A 187 10.29 8.12 -1.93
N PHE A 188 10.94 7.51 -0.92
CA PHE A 188 12.32 7.02 -1.02
C PHE A 188 12.46 5.96 -2.12
N TYR A 189 11.43 5.13 -2.31
CA TYR A 189 11.34 4.15 -3.39
C TYR A 189 10.60 4.68 -4.64
N LYS A 190 10.42 5.99 -4.76
CA LYS A 190 9.87 6.68 -5.94
C LYS A 190 8.42 6.32 -6.26
N LEU A 191 7.64 5.84 -5.29
CA LEU A 191 6.18 5.85 -5.41
C LEU A 191 5.69 7.30 -5.32
N ASN A 192 4.62 7.62 -6.06
CA ASN A 192 4.12 8.99 -6.19
C ASN A 192 2.63 9.15 -5.89
N GLN A 193 2.00 8.11 -5.34
CA GLN A 193 0.60 8.19 -4.98
C GLN A 193 0.35 7.40 -3.69
N LEU A 194 -0.44 7.97 -2.77
CA LEU A 194 -0.97 7.31 -1.58
C LEU A 194 -2.48 7.47 -1.56
N GLN A 195 -3.20 6.39 -1.31
CA GLN A 195 -4.63 6.40 -1.05
C GLN A 195 -4.92 5.73 0.28
N LEU A 196 -5.77 6.33 1.09
CA LEU A 196 -6.27 5.75 2.34
C LEU A 196 -7.70 5.27 2.11
N TYR A 197 -7.94 3.97 2.35
CA TYR A 197 -9.27 3.43 2.23
C TYR A 197 -10.13 3.83 3.44
N ILE A 198 -11.24 4.52 3.16
CA ILE A 198 -12.15 5.05 4.19
C ILE A 198 -13.57 4.61 3.87
N GLU A 199 -14.24 4.02 4.86
CA GLU A 199 -15.69 3.79 4.94
C GLU A 199 -16.28 4.75 5.98
N HIS A 200 -16.00 4.48 7.26
CA HIS A 200 -16.50 5.21 8.44
C HIS A 200 -15.37 5.82 9.29
N SER A 201 -14.13 5.58 8.94
CA SER A 201 -12.95 5.94 9.74
C SER A 201 -12.45 7.39 9.53
N TYR A 202 -13.29 8.28 9.00
CA TYR A 202 -13.06 9.73 8.98
C TYR A 202 -14.11 10.42 9.85
N ALA A 203 -13.70 11.49 10.57
CA ALA A 203 -14.55 12.23 11.51
C ALA A 203 -15.50 13.19 10.80
N PHE A 204 -16.45 12.68 10.01
CA PHE A 204 -17.50 13.48 9.37
C PHE A 204 -18.30 14.27 10.39
N ARG A 205 -18.36 15.60 10.23
CA ARG A 205 -18.96 16.52 11.23
C ARG A 205 -20.42 16.26 11.50
N LYS A 206 -21.19 15.81 10.51
CA LYS A 206 -22.62 15.57 10.63
C LYS A 206 -22.99 14.12 10.93
N HIS A 207 -22.02 13.21 10.87
CA HIS A 207 -22.25 11.77 10.91
C HIS A 207 -21.51 11.09 12.07
N SER A 208 -21.49 11.73 13.26
CA SER A 208 -20.72 11.24 14.42
C SER A 208 -21.13 9.87 14.92
N GLU A 209 -22.39 9.45 14.77
CA GLU A 209 -22.86 8.10 15.10
C GLU A 209 -22.06 7.02 14.36
N VAL A 210 -21.56 7.33 13.15
CA VAL A 210 -20.89 6.37 12.28
C VAL A 210 -19.47 6.06 12.74
N TRP A 211 -18.78 7.02 13.36
CA TRP A 211 -17.34 6.92 13.64
C TRP A 211 -16.95 7.04 15.11
N ILE A 212 -17.89 7.35 16.02
CA ILE A 212 -17.57 7.74 17.42
C ILE A 212 -16.73 6.70 18.18
N ASP A 213 -16.88 5.42 17.85
CA ASP A 213 -16.17 4.31 18.51
C ASP A 213 -14.92 3.82 17.73
N SER A 214 -14.49 4.55 16.68
CA SER A 214 -13.44 4.05 15.76
C SER A 214 -12.12 4.83 15.77
N ASP A 215 -11.95 5.84 16.64
CA ASP A 215 -10.77 6.72 16.62
C ASP A 215 -10.43 7.20 15.19
N PRO A 216 -11.32 7.93 14.52
CA PRO A 216 -11.21 8.22 13.10
C PRO A 216 -10.03 9.14 12.77
N ILE A 217 -9.68 9.22 11.49
CA ILE A 217 -8.80 10.25 10.95
C ILE A 217 -9.54 11.58 10.96
N THR A 218 -8.90 12.65 11.39
CA THR A 218 -9.48 14.01 11.45
C THR A 218 -9.15 14.82 10.18
N ALA A 219 -9.90 15.90 9.96
CA ALA A 219 -9.62 16.85 8.89
C ALA A 219 -8.22 17.47 9.02
N GLU A 220 -7.80 17.79 10.25
CA GLU A 220 -6.45 18.33 10.52
C GLU A 220 -5.36 17.32 10.13
N GLU A 221 -5.52 16.05 10.50
CA GLU A 221 -4.56 15.01 10.13
C GLU A 221 -4.45 14.83 8.61
N ILE A 222 -5.58 14.91 7.88
CA ILE A 222 -5.55 14.83 6.40
C ILE A 222 -4.84 16.04 5.80
N LEU A 223 -5.15 17.26 6.24
CA LEU A 223 -4.51 18.48 5.72
C LEU A 223 -2.99 18.44 5.95
N MET A 224 -2.56 18.02 7.15
CA MET A 224 -1.13 17.87 7.46
C MET A 224 -0.47 16.79 6.60
N LEU A 225 -1.16 15.67 6.38
CA LEU A 225 -0.64 14.58 5.56
C LEU A 225 -0.57 14.96 4.08
N ASP A 226 -1.56 15.67 3.55
CA ASP A 226 -1.59 16.11 2.15
C ASP A 226 -0.43 17.06 1.82
N GLU A 227 -0.18 18.04 2.71
CA GLU A 227 0.99 18.92 2.59
C GLU A 227 2.31 18.14 2.69
N TYR A 228 2.39 17.20 3.63
CA TYR A 228 3.56 16.36 3.83
C TYR A 228 3.87 15.49 2.62
N CYS A 229 2.86 14.87 2.02
CA CYS A 229 2.95 14.07 0.80
C CYS A 229 3.38 14.93 -0.40
N THR A 230 2.77 16.10 -0.57
CA THR A 230 3.07 17.04 -1.67
C THR A 230 4.56 17.41 -1.70
N LYS A 231 5.16 17.70 -0.54
CA LYS A 231 6.61 17.99 -0.40
C LYS A 231 7.51 16.80 -0.78
N ARG A 232 6.95 15.60 -0.89
CA ARG A 232 7.64 14.34 -1.22
C ARG A 232 7.31 13.80 -2.60
N CYS A 233 6.72 14.63 -3.44
CA CYS A 233 6.23 14.22 -4.76
C CYS A 233 5.25 13.04 -4.70
N ILE A 234 4.47 12.93 -3.62
CA ILE A 234 3.37 12.00 -3.46
C ILE A 234 2.05 12.76 -3.55
N GLU A 235 1.16 12.31 -4.40
CA GLU A 235 -0.22 12.75 -4.46
C GLU A 235 -1.06 11.94 -3.47
N LEU A 236 -1.64 12.59 -2.45
CA LEU A 236 -2.63 11.98 -1.56
C LEU A 236 -3.98 12.03 -2.27
N VAL A 237 -4.43 10.89 -2.82
CA VAL A 237 -5.71 10.81 -3.54
C VAL A 237 -6.83 10.46 -2.58
N PRO A 238 -7.90 11.27 -2.48
CA PRO A 238 -9.06 10.93 -1.67
C PRO A 238 -9.71 9.65 -2.16
N SER A 239 -9.98 8.72 -1.23
CA SER A 239 -10.68 7.47 -1.49
C SER A 239 -11.74 7.26 -0.42
N LEU A 240 -12.97 7.05 -0.84
CA LEU A 240 -14.13 6.92 0.05
C LEU A 240 -15.08 5.88 -0.52
N SER A 241 -15.51 4.92 0.31
CA SER A 241 -16.61 4.02 -0.05
C SER A 241 -17.90 4.82 -0.16
N THR A 242 -18.54 4.73 -1.32
CA THR A 242 -19.69 5.58 -1.65
C THR A 242 -20.92 4.80 -2.09
N PHE A 243 -20.83 3.48 -2.21
CA PHE A 243 -21.96 2.65 -2.65
C PHE A 243 -22.05 1.31 -1.90
N GLY A 244 -21.09 0.39 -2.08
CA GLY A 244 -20.88 -0.79 -1.25
C GLY A 244 -19.98 -0.49 -0.04
N HIS A 245 -19.70 -1.51 0.77
CA HIS A 245 -18.82 -1.44 1.94
C HIS A 245 -19.24 -0.44 3.04
N LEU A 246 -20.53 -0.27 3.23
CA LEU A 246 -21.07 0.71 4.18
C LEU A 246 -21.67 0.05 5.44
N TYR A 247 -21.13 -1.09 5.87
CA TYR A 247 -21.66 -1.87 6.99
C TYR A 247 -21.92 -1.02 8.25
N HIS A 248 -20.92 -0.29 8.75
CA HIS A 248 -21.09 0.53 9.97
C HIS A 248 -22.12 1.65 9.80
N ILE A 249 -22.14 2.26 8.63
CA ILE A 249 -23.10 3.32 8.31
C ILE A 249 -24.51 2.72 8.27
N LEU A 250 -24.70 1.67 7.49
CA LEU A 250 -26.01 1.11 7.18
C LEU A 250 -26.60 0.19 8.27
N THR A 251 -25.83 -0.11 9.32
CA THR A 251 -26.33 -0.76 10.55
C THR A 251 -26.67 0.24 11.66
N SER A 252 -26.26 1.51 11.54
CA SER A 252 -26.56 2.55 12.50
C SER A 252 -28.06 2.89 12.51
N LYS A 253 -28.56 3.45 13.62
CA LYS A 253 -30.00 3.77 13.75
C LYS A 253 -30.44 4.86 12.77
N THR A 254 -29.59 5.85 12.56
CA THR A 254 -29.89 7.00 11.70
C THR A 254 -29.91 6.64 10.23
N TYR A 255 -28.99 5.76 9.75
CA TYR A 255 -28.79 5.52 8.32
C TYR A 255 -29.28 4.15 7.82
N ARG A 256 -29.76 3.26 8.70
CA ARG A 256 -30.25 1.93 8.31
C ARG A 256 -31.37 1.95 7.26
N HIS A 257 -32.15 3.02 7.20
CA HIS A 257 -33.20 3.20 6.20
C HIS A 257 -32.65 3.38 4.77
N LEU A 258 -31.37 3.74 4.61
CA LEU A 258 -30.69 3.85 3.31
C LEU A 258 -30.11 2.50 2.82
N ASN A 259 -30.20 1.43 3.61
CA ASN A 259 -29.71 0.11 3.22
C ASN A 259 -30.58 -0.50 2.11
N GLU A 260 -29.99 -1.24 1.20
CA GLU A 260 -30.68 -2.03 0.17
C GLU A 260 -31.69 -3.02 0.79
N TYR A 261 -31.33 -3.66 1.92
CA TYR A 261 -32.27 -4.50 2.65
C TYR A 261 -33.29 -3.69 3.42
N LYS A 262 -34.57 -4.14 3.40
CA LYS A 262 -35.67 -3.49 4.14
C LYS A 262 -35.51 -3.60 5.65
N GLU A 263 -35.03 -4.76 6.08
CA GLU A 263 -34.84 -5.07 7.50
C GLU A 263 -33.40 -5.56 7.75
N ILE A 264 -32.75 -5.00 8.74
CA ILE A 264 -31.42 -5.40 9.17
C ILE A 264 -31.58 -5.93 10.59
N PRO A 265 -31.25 -7.22 10.84
CA PRO A 265 -31.36 -7.79 12.17
C PRO A 265 -30.38 -7.11 13.13
N GLU A 266 -30.85 -6.79 14.33
CA GLU A 266 -29.98 -6.38 15.42
C GLU A 266 -29.26 -7.60 15.97
N LYS A 267 -27.94 -7.66 15.79
CA LYS A 267 -27.10 -8.77 16.25
C LYS A 267 -25.73 -8.27 16.68
N PRO A 268 -25.02 -9.03 17.54
CA PRO A 268 -23.65 -8.71 17.87
C PRO A 268 -22.78 -8.58 16.62
N PHE A 269 -21.79 -7.70 16.66
CA PHE A 269 -20.84 -7.52 15.57
C PHE A 269 -20.02 -8.80 15.33
N LEU A 270 -19.93 -9.21 14.08
CA LEU A 270 -18.98 -10.21 13.60
C LEU A 270 -18.25 -9.66 12.38
N TRP A 271 -16.97 -9.99 12.21
CA TRP A 271 -16.26 -9.59 10.99
C TRP A 271 -16.85 -10.24 9.74
N THR A 272 -17.37 -11.47 9.86
CA THR A 272 -18.09 -12.14 8.77
C THR A 272 -19.30 -11.35 8.29
N ASP A 273 -20.02 -10.68 9.21
CA ASP A 273 -21.15 -9.82 8.86
C ASP A 273 -20.70 -8.52 8.20
N ARG A 274 -19.61 -7.92 8.71
CA ARG A 274 -19.03 -6.73 8.10
C ARG A 274 -18.62 -6.97 6.65
N MET A 275 -18.08 -8.15 6.35
CA MET A 275 -17.69 -8.54 4.99
C MET A 275 -18.89 -8.90 4.09
N ALA A 276 -20.14 -8.80 4.58
CA ALA A 276 -21.32 -8.74 3.72
C ALA A 276 -21.46 -7.38 3.02
N HIS A 277 -20.70 -6.38 3.46
CA HIS A 277 -20.47 -5.06 2.90
C HIS A 277 -21.62 -4.07 2.98
N TYR A 278 -22.83 -4.44 2.81
CA TYR A 278 -24.04 -3.61 2.70
C TYR A 278 -23.92 -2.46 1.70
N THR A 279 -24.94 -2.38 0.83
CA THR A 279 -25.02 -1.42 -0.27
C THR A 279 -26.15 -0.43 0.00
N LEU A 280 -25.98 0.81 -0.42
CA LEU A 280 -27.03 1.81 -0.39
C LEU A 280 -28.19 1.43 -1.31
N ASP A 281 -29.40 1.81 -0.93
CA ASP A 281 -30.57 1.77 -1.80
C ASP A 281 -30.35 2.68 -3.02
N ALA A 282 -30.06 2.05 -4.17
CA ALA A 282 -29.71 2.76 -5.39
C ALA A 282 -30.84 3.60 -5.97
N SER A 283 -32.10 3.29 -5.63
CA SER A 283 -33.28 4.00 -6.11
C SER A 283 -33.69 5.19 -5.24
N ALA A 284 -33.20 5.23 -3.99
CA ALA A 284 -33.54 6.30 -3.05
C ALA A 284 -32.72 7.58 -3.33
N PRO A 285 -33.35 8.72 -3.62
CA PRO A 285 -32.63 10.00 -3.78
C PRO A 285 -31.78 10.37 -2.57
N GLU A 286 -32.24 10.04 -1.36
CA GLU A 286 -31.54 10.30 -0.11
C GLU A 286 -30.19 9.59 -0.03
N SER A 287 -30.02 8.43 -0.68
CA SER A 287 -28.74 7.72 -0.77
C SER A 287 -27.68 8.56 -1.50
N LEU A 288 -28.05 9.19 -2.61
CA LEU A 288 -27.15 10.08 -3.35
C LEU A 288 -26.91 11.38 -2.61
N GLU A 289 -27.90 11.93 -1.92
CA GLU A 289 -27.76 13.15 -1.11
C GLU A 289 -26.78 12.92 0.03
N PHE A 290 -26.92 11.82 0.78
CA PHE A 290 -26.02 11.41 1.84
C PHE A 290 -24.56 11.32 1.38
N VAL A 291 -24.31 10.60 0.27
CA VAL A 291 -22.95 10.43 -0.27
C VAL A 291 -22.37 11.76 -0.76
N ARG A 292 -23.17 12.59 -1.44
CA ARG A 292 -22.75 13.91 -1.89
C ARG A 292 -22.34 14.83 -0.75
N GLU A 293 -23.07 14.77 0.37
CA GLU A 293 -22.73 15.53 1.57
C GLU A 293 -21.39 15.09 2.16
N MET A 294 -21.13 13.77 2.26
CA MET A 294 -19.82 13.24 2.69
C MET A 294 -18.71 13.69 1.77
N ILE A 295 -18.90 13.59 0.45
CA ILE A 295 -17.89 13.99 -0.56
C ILE A 295 -17.61 15.49 -0.50
N ASP A 296 -18.62 16.35 -0.38
CA ASP A 296 -18.45 17.81 -0.31
C ASP A 296 -17.70 18.26 0.96
N GLU A 297 -17.80 17.51 2.06
CA GLU A 297 -16.98 17.73 3.24
C GLU A 297 -15.53 17.25 3.05
N PHE A 298 -15.35 16.15 2.32
CA PHE A 298 -14.06 15.45 2.21
C PHE A 298 -13.11 16.05 1.16
N ILE A 299 -13.63 16.41 -0.03
CA ILE A 299 -12.84 16.92 -1.16
C ILE A 299 -11.92 18.10 -0.81
N PRO A 300 -12.34 19.10 -0.02
CA PRO A 300 -11.52 20.29 0.26
C PRO A 300 -10.24 20.02 1.04
N LEU A 301 -10.09 18.83 1.61
CA LEU A 301 -8.93 18.43 2.41
C LEU A 301 -7.73 17.99 1.55
N PHE A 302 -7.91 17.83 0.22
CA PHE A 302 -6.93 17.23 -0.67
C PHE A 302 -6.59 18.15 -1.84
N ALA A 303 -5.30 18.28 -2.11
CA ALA A 303 -4.81 18.99 -3.29
C ALA A 303 -5.03 18.20 -4.61
N SER A 304 -5.19 16.87 -4.53
CA SER A 304 -5.41 16.00 -5.69
C SER A 304 -6.63 16.39 -6.52
N ASP A 305 -6.49 16.36 -7.84
CA ASP A 305 -7.61 16.48 -8.78
C ASP A 305 -8.34 15.16 -9.05
N LYS A 306 -7.89 14.05 -8.45
CA LYS A 306 -8.50 12.73 -8.53
C LYS A 306 -9.43 12.47 -7.34
N PHE A 307 -10.35 11.54 -7.52
CA PHE A 307 -11.20 11.00 -6.45
C PHE A 307 -11.52 9.54 -6.75
N ASN A 308 -11.16 8.66 -5.84
CA ASN A 308 -11.56 7.25 -5.88
C ASN A 308 -12.89 7.09 -5.12
N MET A 309 -13.97 6.86 -5.88
CA MET A 309 -15.30 6.68 -5.32
C MET A 309 -15.59 5.22 -4.93
N CYS A 310 -14.61 4.33 -5.03
CA CYS A 310 -14.71 2.88 -4.76
C CYS A 310 -15.80 2.19 -5.60
N CYS A 311 -16.99 1.98 -5.08
CA CYS A 311 -18.17 1.36 -5.72
C CYS A 311 -17.99 -0.12 -6.05
N ASP A 312 -17.11 -0.83 -5.37
CA ASP A 312 -16.86 -2.26 -5.48
C ASP A 312 -17.84 -3.09 -4.64
N GLU A 313 -17.89 -4.38 -4.95
CA GLU A 313 -18.51 -5.47 -4.17
C GLU A 313 -19.92 -5.16 -3.65
N THR A 314 -20.77 -4.61 -4.52
CA THR A 314 -22.20 -4.36 -4.23
C THR A 314 -23.00 -5.66 -4.29
N PHE A 315 -22.70 -6.63 -3.40
CA PHE A 315 -23.21 -8.00 -3.44
C PHE A 315 -24.73 -8.09 -3.28
N ASP A 316 -25.30 -7.25 -2.45
CA ASP A 316 -26.71 -7.19 -2.07
C ASP A 316 -27.55 -6.27 -2.97
N LEU A 317 -26.96 -5.59 -3.93
CA LEU A 317 -27.68 -4.73 -4.88
C LEU A 317 -28.76 -5.50 -5.62
N GLY A 318 -29.99 -5.00 -5.58
CA GLY A 318 -31.16 -5.64 -6.16
C GLY A 318 -31.53 -6.98 -5.47
N CYS A 319 -31.22 -7.11 -4.16
CA CYS A 319 -31.64 -8.26 -3.36
C CYS A 319 -32.65 -7.88 -2.27
N GLY A 320 -33.04 -6.62 -2.17
CA GLY A 320 -33.92 -6.08 -1.14
C GLY A 320 -34.98 -5.15 -1.68
N LYS A 321 -34.84 -3.85 -1.47
CA LYS A 321 -35.81 -2.83 -1.91
C LYS A 321 -35.89 -2.70 -3.41
N ASN A 322 -34.78 -2.95 -4.10
CA ASN A 322 -34.66 -2.81 -5.55
C ASN A 322 -34.82 -4.13 -6.32
N ILE A 323 -35.38 -5.19 -5.70
CA ILE A 323 -35.49 -6.50 -6.34
C ILE A 323 -36.33 -6.42 -7.63
N ASP A 324 -37.51 -5.79 -7.59
CA ASP A 324 -38.41 -5.67 -8.74
C ASP A 324 -37.76 -4.82 -9.87
N LEU A 325 -37.07 -3.74 -9.49
CA LEU A 325 -36.37 -2.89 -10.46
C LEU A 325 -35.15 -3.62 -11.06
N ALA A 326 -34.42 -4.39 -10.26
CA ALA A 326 -33.31 -5.20 -10.76
C ALA A 326 -33.78 -6.32 -11.70
N ASP A 327 -34.96 -6.92 -11.45
CA ASP A 327 -35.55 -7.91 -12.33
C ASP A 327 -36.03 -7.28 -13.67
N GLU A 328 -36.52 -6.04 -13.64
CA GLU A 328 -36.98 -5.32 -14.83
C GLU A 328 -35.83 -4.85 -15.72
N ILE A 329 -34.82 -4.16 -15.15
CA ILE A 329 -33.77 -3.48 -15.95
C ILE A 329 -32.41 -4.19 -15.92
N GLY A 330 -32.21 -5.14 -15.00
CA GLY A 330 -30.95 -5.82 -14.74
C GLY A 330 -30.08 -5.11 -13.70
N LYS A 331 -29.37 -5.90 -12.83
CA LYS A 331 -28.50 -5.37 -11.77
C LYS A 331 -27.37 -4.48 -12.30
N GLY A 332 -26.78 -4.79 -13.46
CA GLY A 332 -25.75 -3.97 -14.10
C GLY A 332 -26.24 -2.56 -14.42
N LYS A 333 -27.46 -2.41 -14.94
CA LYS A 333 -28.03 -1.09 -15.23
C LYS A 333 -28.42 -0.33 -13.96
N LEU A 334 -28.90 -1.03 -12.94
CA LEU A 334 -29.18 -0.43 -11.63
C LEU A 334 -27.90 0.13 -10.99
N TYR A 335 -26.81 -0.65 -11.03
CA TYR A 335 -25.47 -0.19 -10.61
C TYR A 335 -25.03 1.05 -11.40
N LEU A 336 -25.12 0.99 -12.72
CA LEU A 336 -24.71 2.08 -13.61
C LEU A 336 -25.48 3.38 -13.35
N TYR A 337 -26.77 3.31 -13.02
CA TYR A 337 -27.58 4.48 -12.67
C TYR A 337 -26.97 5.26 -11.50
N PHE A 338 -26.63 4.58 -10.41
CA PHE A 338 -26.03 5.20 -9.23
C PHE A 338 -24.63 5.75 -9.53
N VAL A 339 -23.77 4.92 -10.12
CA VAL A 339 -22.38 5.25 -10.45
C VAL A 339 -22.28 6.46 -11.40
N ARG A 340 -23.17 6.53 -12.42
CA ARG A 340 -23.19 7.70 -13.33
C ARG A 340 -23.55 8.98 -12.62
N SER A 341 -24.60 8.95 -11.79
CA SER A 341 -25.03 10.13 -11.02
C SER A 341 -23.92 10.65 -10.09
N LEU A 342 -23.17 9.73 -9.47
CA LEU A 342 -22.06 10.07 -8.60
C LEU A 342 -20.84 10.59 -9.40
N ALA A 343 -20.51 9.95 -10.51
CA ALA A 343 -19.41 10.38 -11.37
C ALA A 343 -19.66 11.77 -11.98
N GLU A 344 -20.89 12.07 -12.38
CA GLU A 344 -21.30 13.39 -12.87
C GLU A 344 -21.18 14.45 -11.78
N PHE A 345 -21.58 14.12 -10.55
CA PHE A 345 -21.39 14.99 -9.40
C PHE A 345 -19.91 15.29 -9.14
N LEU A 346 -19.03 14.29 -9.10
CA LEU A 346 -17.58 14.45 -8.92
C LEU A 346 -16.96 15.29 -10.04
N LYS A 347 -17.38 15.09 -11.29
CA LYS A 347 -16.96 15.93 -12.44
C LYS A 347 -17.39 17.39 -12.27
N SER A 348 -18.59 17.64 -11.72
CA SER A 348 -19.03 19.02 -11.40
C SER A 348 -18.13 19.68 -10.36
N ARG A 349 -17.49 18.90 -9.49
CA ARG A 349 -16.45 19.31 -8.52
C ARG A 349 -15.04 19.34 -9.12
N LYS A 350 -14.91 19.18 -10.45
CA LYS A 350 -13.65 19.16 -11.22
C LYS A 350 -12.71 18.01 -10.82
N LYS A 351 -13.26 16.89 -10.34
CA LYS A 351 -12.45 15.72 -9.99
C LYS A 351 -12.41 14.72 -11.16
N LYS A 352 -11.24 14.13 -11.37
CA LYS A 352 -11.04 12.95 -12.21
C LYS A 352 -11.49 11.73 -11.42
N VAL A 353 -12.47 11.02 -11.95
CA VAL A 353 -13.11 9.91 -11.24
C VAL A 353 -12.28 8.64 -11.39
N MET A 354 -12.07 7.94 -10.27
CA MET A 354 -11.53 6.59 -10.21
C MET A 354 -12.56 5.68 -9.52
N MET A 355 -12.61 4.40 -9.92
CA MET A 355 -13.48 3.39 -9.30
C MET A 355 -12.92 1.99 -9.49
N TRP A 356 -13.29 1.06 -8.61
CA TRP A 356 -12.92 -0.35 -8.77
C TRP A 356 -13.66 -1.02 -9.93
N GLY A 357 -13.01 -2.02 -10.55
CA GLY A 357 -13.46 -2.60 -11.82
C GLY A 357 -14.30 -3.88 -11.75
N ASP A 358 -14.41 -4.50 -10.59
CA ASP A 358 -15.02 -5.83 -10.38
C ASP A 358 -16.46 -5.95 -10.91
N ILE A 359 -17.31 -4.95 -10.61
CA ILE A 359 -18.72 -4.94 -11.06
C ILE A 359 -18.81 -4.78 -12.58
N LEU A 360 -17.88 -4.02 -13.19
CA LEU A 360 -17.83 -3.89 -14.65
C LEU A 360 -17.46 -5.22 -15.32
N LEU A 361 -16.54 -5.97 -14.73
CA LEU A 361 -16.16 -7.30 -15.24
C LEU A 361 -17.28 -8.33 -15.05
N LYS A 362 -18.10 -8.17 -14.00
CA LYS A 362 -19.28 -9.00 -13.75
C LYS A 362 -20.44 -8.69 -14.71
N TYR A 363 -20.59 -7.44 -15.14
CA TYR A 363 -21.63 -6.96 -16.05
C TYR A 363 -21.02 -6.24 -17.25
N PRO A 364 -20.37 -6.95 -18.18
CA PRO A 364 -19.58 -6.32 -19.25
C PRO A 364 -20.42 -5.46 -20.21
N GLU A 365 -21.71 -5.68 -20.29
CA GLU A 365 -22.63 -4.89 -21.12
C GLU A 365 -22.70 -3.41 -20.73
N ILE A 366 -22.37 -3.05 -19.47
CA ILE A 366 -22.40 -1.66 -19.00
C ILE A 366 -21.08 -0.91 -19.20
N ILE A 367 -19.99 -1.60 -19.54
CA ILE A 367 -18.64 -0.99 -19.64
C ILE A 367 -18.64 0.21 -20.60
N LYS A 368 -19.30 0.09 -21.76
CA LYS A 368 -19.40 1.16 -22.78
C LYS A 368 -20.14 2.41 -22.30
N ASP A 369 -20.96 2.28 -21.26
CA ASP A 369 -21.81 3.35 -20.72
C ASP A 369 -21.18 4.05 -19.51
N ILE A 370 -19.98 3.63 -19.09
CA ILE A 370 -19.20 4.30 -18.04
C ILE A 370 -18.81 5.71 -18.52
N PRO A 371 -18.93 6.73 -17.66
CA PRO A 371 -18.60 8.11 -18.02
C PRO A 371 -17.16 8.26 -18.49
N LYS A 372 -16.96 8.80 -19.70
CA LYS A 372 -15.62 9.00 -20.30
C LYS A 372 -14.66 9.69 -19.35
N GLY A 373 -13.40 9.23 -19.34
CA GLY A 373 -12.35 9.75 -18.47
C GLY A 373 -12.37 9.19 -17.05
N THR A 374 -13.26 8.23 -16.74
CA THR A 374 -13.18 7.45 -15.51
C THR A 374 -12.00 6.48 -15.61
N VAL A 375 -11.17 6.43 -14.56
CA VAL A 375 -10.05 5.50 -14.46
C VAL A 375 -10.50 4.27 -13.68
N ILE A 376 -10.30 3.10 -14.25
CA ILE A 376 -10.69 1.84 -13.64
C ILE A 376 -9.52 1.29 -12.82
N LEU A 377 -9.76 1.07 -11.55
CA LEU A 377 -8.85 0.38 -10.63
C LEU A 377 -9.14 -1.11 -10.75
N ASN A 378 -8.35 -1.80 -11.57
CA ASN A 378 -8.59 -3.20 -11.92
C ASN A 378 -7.75 -4.11 -11.02
N TRP A 379 -8.41 -4.80 -10.09
CA TRP A 379 -7.75 -5.64 -9.10
C TRP A 379 -7.91 -7.13 -9.39
N ASN A 380 -6.89 -7.88 -9.07
CA ASN A 380 -6.94 -9.34 -8.97
C ASN A 380 -5.81 -9.78 -8.02
N TYR A 381 -6.15 -10.48 -6.95
CA TYR A 381 -5.21 -10.82 -5.88
C TYR A 381 -4.69 -12.26 -5.94
N ALA A 382 -5.15 -13.06 -6.92
CA ALA A 382 -4.62 -14.40 -7.09
C ALA A 382 -3.12 -14.34 -7.45
N PRO A 383 -2.27 -15.21 -6.87
CA PRO A 383 -0.85 -15.27 -7.24
C PRO A 383 -0.62 -15.57 -8.73
N ASP A 384 -1.55 -16.27 -9.34
CA ASP A 384 -1.63 -16.64 -10.76
C ASP A 384 -2.82 -15.94 -11.44
N ALA A 385 -2.94 -14.63 -11.21
CA ALA A 385 -4.04 -13.82 -11.71
C ALA A 385 -4.22 -13.97 -13.24
N SER A 386 -5.48 -14.16 -13.69
CA SER A 386 -5.80 -14.11 -15.12
C SER A 386 -5.67 -12.69 -15.67
N GLU A 387 -5.23 -12.59 -16.92
CA GLU A 387 -5.13 -11.31 -17.63
C GLU A 387 -6.47 -10.84 -18.24
N ASP A 388 -7.52 -11.69 -18.22
CA ASP A 388 -8.76 -11.45 -18.95
C ASP A 388 -9.47 -10.14 -18.57
N GLY A 389 -9.53 -9.82 -17.29
CA GLY A 389 -10.15 -8.57 -16.83
C GLY A 389 -9.38 -7.33 -17.31
N PHE A 390 -8.04 -7.39 -17.33
CA PHE A 390 -7.20 -6.28 -17.80
C PHE A 390 -7.33 -6.07 -19.30
N ARG A 391 -7.39 -7.17 -20.07
CA ARG A 391 -7.66 -7.15 -21.51
C ARG A 391 -9.03 -6.55 -21.81
N GLN A 392 -10.08 -6.99 -21.13
CA GLN A 392 -11.45 -6.53 -21.35
C GLN A 392 -11.61 -5.02 -21.15
N ILE A 393 -11.02 -4.45 -20.09
CA ILE A 393 -11.03 -3.00 -19.84
C ILE A 393 -10.25 -2.25 -20.92
N ALA A 394 -9.07 -2.76 -21.34
CA ALA A 394 -8.27 -2.17 -22.40
C ALA A 394 -8.99 -2.18 -23.76
N GLU A 395 -9.64 -3.31 -24.15
CA GLU A 395 -10.42 -3.44 -25.38
C GLU A 395 -11.63 -2.50 -25.40
N ALA A 396 -12.19 -2.19 -24.24
CA ALA A 396 -13.24 -1.17 -24.11
C ALA A 396 -12.75 0.27 -24.24
N GLY A 397 -11.45 0.49 -24.36
CA GLY A 397 -10.83 1.82 -24.49
C GLY A 397 -10.83 2.65 -23.21
N LEU A 398 -11.01 2.03 -22.03
CA LEU A 398 -10.97 2.68 -20.74
C LEU A 398 -9.53 2.72 -20.21
N GLN A 399 -9.19 3.83 -19.54
CA GLN A 399 -7.93 3.91 -18.80
C GLN A 399 -8.02 3.06 -17.53
N GLN A 400 -6.94 2.33 -17.21
CA GLN A 400 -6.90 1.50 -16.02
C GLN A 400 -5.58 1.60 -15.26
N TYR A 401 -5.66 1.37 -13.95
CA TYR A 401 -4.54 0.94 -13.13
C TYR A 401 -4.63 -0.57 -12.93
N VAL A 402 -3.50 -1.23 -12.83
CA VAL A 402 -3.43 -2.58 -12.27
C VAL A 402 -3.28 -2.48 -10.76
N CYS A 403 -4.06 -3.25 -10.01
CA CYS A 403 -4.10 -3.16 -8.55
C CYS A 403 -3.77 -4.52 -7.92
N PRO A 404 -2.47 -4.86 -7.76
CA PRO A 404 -2.05 -6.05 -7.04
C PRO A 404 -2.19 -5.87 -5.52
N GLY A 405 -2.11 -6.99 -4.77
CA GLY A 405 -2.17 -7.00 -3.31
C GLY A 405 -0.85 -7.38 -2.65
N VAL A 406 -0.53 -6.74 -1.52
CA VAL A 406 0.60 -7.14 -0.67
C VAL A 406 0.26 -8.31 0.27
N GLN A 407 -0.92 -8.92 0.10
CA GLN A 407 -1.36 -10.20 0.70
C GLN A 407 -1.34 -10.22 2.24
N GLY A 408 -1.79 -9.10 2.87
CA GLY A 408 -1.80 -8.94 4.33
C GLY A 408 -3.11 -9.34 5.03
N TRP A 409 -4.24 -9.29 4.32
CA TRP A 409 -5.56 -9.49 4.92
C TRP A 409 -5.72 -10.87 5.55
N ASN A 410 -6.34 -10.88 6.72
CA ASN A 410 -6.63 -12.11 7.47
C ASN A 410 -5.40 -12.93 7.92
N LYS A 411 -4.20 -12.34 7.90
CA LYS A 411 -2.94 -12.98 8.28
C LYS A 411 -2.19 -12.14 9.31
N LEU A 412 -1.46 -12.78 10.22
CA LEU A 412 -0.56 -12.07 11.13
C LEU A 412 0.66 -11.49 10.41
N LEU A 413 1.10 -12.15 9.35
CA LEU A 413 2.21 -11.70 8.49
C LEU A 413 1.81 -11.90 7.04
N ASN A 414 2.04 -10.88 6.22
CA ASN A 414 1.72 -10.88 4.78
C ASN A 414 2.39 -12.08 4.08
N ASP A 415 1.66 -12.75 3.18
CA ASP A 415 2.19 -13.82 2.35
C ASP A 415 3.11 -13.26 1.26
N GLN A 416 4.40 -13.23 1.55
CA GLN A 416 5.39 -12.58 0.71
C GLN A 416 5.56 -13.27 -0.66
N ASP A 417 5.38 -14.60 -0.74
CA ASP A 417 5.47 -15.33 -2.01
C ASP A 417 4.25 -15.07 -2.91
N ALA A 418 3.05 -15.07 -2.32
CA ALA A 418 1.83 -14.73 -3.04
C ALA A 418 1.86 -13.28 -3.52
N ALA A 419 2.30 -12.34 -2.66
CA ALA A 419 2.47 -10.94 -3.01
C ALA A 419 3.46 -10.77 -4.18
N ARG A 420 4.63 -11.41 -4.12
CA ARG A 420 5.64 -11.33 -5.18
C ARG A 420 5.09 -11.82 -6.52
N ARG A 421 4.46 -13.00 -6.55
CA ARG A 421 3.89 -13.55 -7.79
C ARG A 421 2.80 -12.65 -8.35
N ASN A 422 1.89 -12.18 -7.51
CA ASN A 422 0.78 -11.32 -7.91
C ASN A 422 1.26 -9.96 -8.45
N ILE A 423 2.15 -9.27 -7.74
CA ILE A 423 2.70 -7.96 -8.16
C ILE A 423 3.48 -8.09 -9.46
N SER A 424 4.27 -9.16 -9.63
CA SER A 424 5.04 -9.41 -10.87
C SER A 424 4.10 -9.65 -12.06
N ALA A 425 3.09 -10.51 -11.91
CA ALA A 425 2.12 -10.79 -12.98
C ALA A 425 1.38 -9.51 -13.41
N LEU A 426 0.88 -8.72 -12.45
CA LEU A 426 0.15 -7.50 -12.77
C LEU A 426 1.06 -6.41 -13.37
N SER A 427 2.34 -6.38 -13.03
CA SER A 427 3.32 -5.49 -13.67
C SER A 427 3.48 -5.80 -15.17
N GLU A 428 3.48 -7.08 -15.54
CA GLU A 428 3.51 -7.50 -16.96
C GLU A 428 2.20 -7.12 -17.68
N TYR A 429 1.04 -7.29 -17.02
CA TYR A 429 -0.25 -6.88 -17.58
C TYR A 429 -0.35 -5.37 -17.73
N ALA A 430 0.25 -4.58 -16.82
CA ALA A 430 0.33 -3.14 -16.97
C ALA A 430 1.01 -2.75 -18.28
N LYS A 431 2.14 -3.38 -18.60
CA LYS A 431 2.86 -3.16 -19.86
C LYS A 431 2.05 -3.65 -21.07
N LYS A 432 1.51 -4.86 -21.00
CA LYS A 432 0.78 -5.49 -22.11
C LYS A 432 -0.49 -4.74 -22.50
N TYR A 433 -1.20 -4.19 -21.52
CA TYR A 433 -2.50 -3.53 -21.71
C TYR A 433 -2.43 -2.02 -21.52
N ASN A 434 -1.24 -1.42 -21.61
CA ASN A 434 -1.00 0.02 -21.54
C ASN A 434 -1.70 0.68 -20.33
N ALA A 435 -1.63 0.07 -19.15
CA ALA A 435 -2.16 0.67 -17.94
C ALA A 435 -1.40 1.96 -17.62
N ILE A 436 -2.12 2.98 -17.15
CA ILE A 436 -1.55 4.28 -16.81
C ILE A 436 -0.98 4.34 -15.38
N GLY A 437 -1.12 3.26 -14.61
CA GLY A 437 -0.60 3.18 -13.25
C GLY A 437 -0.68 1.80 -12.64
N MET A 438 0.01 1.67 -11.50
CA MET A 438 -0.07 0.53 -10.58
C MET A 438 -0.39 1.05 -9.18
N LEU A 439 -1.33 0.42 -8.49
CA LEU A 439 -1.73 0.72 -7.13
C LEU A 439 -1.65 -0.55 -6.28
N ASN A 440 -0.56 -0.72 -5.52
CA ASN A 440 -0.43 -1.85 -4.60
C ASN A 440 -1.41 -1.68 -3.44
N THR A 441 -2.23 -2.69 -3.18
CA THR A 441 -3.25 -2.64 -2.13
C THR A 441 -2.82 -3.41 -0.88
N ASP A 442 -3.10 -2.82 0.28
CA ASP A 442 -2.86 -3.39 1.61
C ASP A 442 -4.18 -3.40 2.39
N TRP A 443 -4.89 -4.52 2.30
CA TRP A 443 -6.21 -4.73 2.91
C TRP A 443 -6.10 -5.35 4.31
N GLY A 444 -7.07 -5.03 5.16
CA GLY A 444 -7.11 -5.46 6.56
C GLY A 444 -8.12 -6.54 6.90
N ASP A 445 -9.28 -6.56 6.24
CA ASP A 445 -10.44 -7.46 6.44
C ASP A 445 -10.80 -7.72 7.93
N PHE A 446 -10.45 -8.87 8.50
CA PHE A 446 -10.82 -9.25 9.86
C PHE A 446 -9.95 -8.54 10.90
N GLY A 447 -10.20 -7.24 11.12
CA GLY A 447 -9.58 -6.46 12.17
C GLY A 447 -8.20 -5.91 11.83
N HIS A 448 -7.72 -6.08 10.61
CA HIS A 448 -6.41 -5.63 10.15
C HIS A 448 -5.28 -6.08 11.08
N ILE A 449 -5.27 -7.39 11.37
CA ILE A 449 -4.36 -8.00 12.35
C ILE A 449 -2.88 -7.92 11.96
N ASN A 450 -2.53 -7.90 10.66
CA ASN A 450 -1.16 -7.72 10.20
C ASN A 450 -0.64 -6.34 10.60
N LEU A 451 0.63 -6.26 10.92
CA LEU A 451 1.31 -5.00 11.24
C LEU A 451 2.03 -4.44 10.01
N LEU A 452 2.24 -3.12 9.97
CA LEU A 452 2.73 -2.39 8.78
C LEU A 452 4.03 -2.96 8.21
N ALA A 453 4.93 -3.44 9.06
CA ALA A 453 6.21 -4.03 8.63
C ALA A 453 6.05 -5.20 7.65
N GLY A 454 4.94 -5.96 7.76
CA GLY A 454 4.64 -7.06 6.84
C GLY A 454 4.34 -6.59 5.42
N SER A 455 3.78 -5.39 5.25
CA SER A 455 3.37 -4.84 3.95
C SER A 455 4.51 -4.13 3.21
N ILE A 456 5.58 -3.71 3.91
CA ILE A 456 6.68 -2.92 3.34
C ILE A 456 7.43 -3.66 2.21
N PRO A 457 7.81 -4.96 2.33
CA PRO A 457 8.50 -5.64 1.22
C PRO A 457 7.67 -5.67 -0.08
N GLY A 458 6.35 -5.89 0.02
CA GLY A 458 5.44 -5.84 -1.12
C GLY A 458 5.35 -4.43 -1.74
N ALA A 459 5.29 -3.38 -0.92
CA ALA A 459 5.31 -1.99 -1.41
C ALA A 459 6.63 -1.67 -2.16
N ILE A 460 7.77 -2.11 -1.64
CA ILE A 460 9.09 -1.92 -2.27
C ILE A 460 9.18 -2.69 -3.61
N LEU A 461 8.66 -3.92 -3.65
CA LEU A 461 8.60 -4.70 -4.89
C LEU A 461 7.76 -3.99 -5.95
N GLY A 462 6.56 -3.53 -5.57
CA GLY A 462 5.70 -2.77 -6.47
C GLY A 462 6.33 -1.46 -6.94
N ALA A 463 7.08 -0.76 -6.09
CA ALA A 463 7.86 0.41 -6.47
C ALA A 463 8.92 0.06 -7.54
N GLY A 464 9.65 -1.03 -7.34
CA GLY A 464 10.65 -1.51 -8.29
C GLY A 464 10.04 -1.80 -9.66
N LEU A 465 8.98 -2.60 -9.70
CA LEU A 465 8.37 -3.08 -10.94
C LEU A 465 7.52 -2.01 -11.66
N SER A 466 6.91 -1.07 -10.94
CA SER A 466 6.18 0.04 -11.55
C SER A 466 7.13 1.11 -12.14
N TRP A 467 8.33 1.24 -11.59
CA TRP A 467 9.36 2.11 -12.12
C TRP A 467 10.09 1.48 -13.31
N ASN A 468 10.57 0.25 -13.15
CA ASN A 468 11.33 -0.46 -14.17
C ASN A 468 10.97 -1.95 -14.24
N ASN A 469 10.03 -2.28 -15.10
CA ASN A 469 9.55 -3.66 -15.32
C ASN A 469 10.42 -4.49 -16.32
N GLU A 470 11.58 -3.97 -16.71
CA GLU A 470 12.54 -4.71 -17.57
C GLU A 470 13.39 -5.68 -16.75
N HIS A 471 13.36 -5.56 -15.42
CA HIS A 471 14.07 -6.41 -14.48
C HIS A 471 13.10 -7.07 -13.49
N PRO A 472 12.33 -8.09 -13.91
CA PRO A 472 11.26 -8.69 -13.09
C PRO A 472 11.76 -9.35 -11.81
N ASP A 473 13.04 -9.72 -11.73
CA ASP A 473 13.67 -10.32 -10.55
C ASP A 473 14.11 -9.30 -9.51
N ARG A 474 13.95 -8.00 -9.79
CA ARG A 474 14.33 -6.91 -8.87
C ARG A 474 13.13 -6.13 -8.34
N PRO A 475 13.20 -5.69 -7.06
CA PRO A 475 14.28 -5.96 -6.11
C PRO A 475 14.24 -7.38 -5.55
N SER A 476 15.42 -7.95 -5.31
CA SER A 476 15.60 -9.23 -4.62
C SER A 476 15.45 -9.04 -3.09
N ASP A 477 15.28 -10.16 -2.36
CA ASP A 477 15.25 -10.12 -0.89
C ASP A 477 16.58 -9.61 -0.29
N GLU A 478 17.71 -9.92 -0.94
CA GLU A 478 19.01 -9.39 -0.52
C GLU A 478 19.08 -7.86 -0.67
N GLU A 479 18.60 -7.34 -1.81
CA GLU A 479 18.56 -5.90 -2.06
C GLU A 479 17.64 -5.18 -1.08
N ILE A 480 16.46 -5.73 -0.79
CA ILE A 480 15.54 -5.19 0.23
C ILE A 480 16.19 -5.22 1.61
N SER A 481 16.83 -6.34 2.00
CA SER A 481 17.49 -6.49 3.29
C SER A 481 18.55 -5.41 3.52
N LYS A 482 19.40 -5.18 2.53
CA LYS A 482 20.50 -4.20 2.63
C LYS A 482 19.99 -2.76 2.55
N MET A 483 19.07 -2.44 1.62
CA MET A 483 18.62 -1.07 1.39
C MET A 483 17.61 -0.60 2.44
N GLU A 484 16.60 -1.42 2.76
CA GLU A 484 15.53 -1.03 3.69
C GLU A 484 15.98 -1.20 5.14
N TYR A 485 16.55 -2.34 5.48
CA TYR A 485 16.89 -2.64 6.87
C TYR A 485 18.33 -2.27 7.25
N GLY A 486 19.23 -2.07 6.28
CA GLY A 486 20.67 -1.90 6.54
C GLY A 486 21.32 -3.20 7.00
N ASP A 487 20.70 -4.33 6.71
CA ASP A 487 21.24 -5.65 7.04
C ASP A 487 22.39 -6.02 6.09
N GLY A 488 23.64 -5.83 6.54
CA GLY A 488 24.84 -6.15 5.76
C GLY A 488 24.94 -7.62 5.32
N SER A 489 24.22 -8.53 6.01
CA SER A 489 24.16 -9.95 5.62
C SER A 489 23.22 -10.22 4.43
N GLY A 490 22.28 -9.30 4.17
CA GLY A 490 21.28 -9.43 3.09
C GLY A 490 20.20 -10.48 3.35
N ARG A 491 19.94 -10.89 4.58
CA ARG A 491 19.12 -12.06 4.90
C ARG A 491 17.72 -11.75 5.44
N ILE A 492 17.50 -10.60 6.08
CA ILE A 492 16.26 -10.33 6.84
C ILE A 492 15.01 -10.50 5.98
N ALA A 493 14.94 -9.92 4.79
CA ALA A 493 13.76 -10.02 3.94
C ALA A 493 13.48 -11.46 3.50
N GLY A 494 14.52 -12.23 3.17
CA GLY A 494 14.41 -13.66 2.87
C GLY A 494 13.91 -14.49 4.04
N LEU A 495 14.37 -14.21 5.26
CA LEU A 495 13.88 -14.88 6.47
C LEU A 495 12.43 -14.51 6.78
N VAL A 496 12.02 -13.25 6.57
CA VAL A 496 10.63 -12.81 6.72
C VAL A 496 9.73 -13.50 5.68
N ARG A 497 10.21 -13.63 4.44
CA ARG A 497 9.50 -14.36 3.39
C ARG A 497 9.34 -15.84 3.76
N GLU A 498 10.41 -16.50 4.21
CA GLU A 498 10.34 -17.89 4.67
C GLU A 498 9.37 -18.03 5.86
N LEU A 499 9.42 -17.10 6.83
CA LEU A 499 8.51 -17.08 7.97
C LEU A 499 7.03 -17.02 7.53
N SER A 500 6.72 -16.23 6.50
CA SER A 500 5.36 -16.08 5.98
C SER A 500 4.79 -17.36 5.35
N GLN A 501 5.64 -18.32 4.98
CA GLN A 501 5.24 -19.59 4.38
C GLN A 501 5.07 -20.73 5.40
N GLN A 502 5.38 -20.49 6.67
CA GLN A 502 5.36 -21.56 7.68
C GLN A 502 3.96 -21.89 8.21
N PRO A 503 3.01 -20.93 8.39
CA PRO A 503 1.77 -21.22 9.09
C PRO A 503 0.90 -22.26 8.39
N VAL A 504 0.45 -23.28 9.11
CA VAL A 504 -0.62 -24.21 8.69
C VAL A 504 -2.00 -23.76 9.21
N MET A 505 -2.01 -22.88 10.23
CA MET A 505 -3.17 -22.18 10.79
C MET A 505 -2.81 -20.72 11.02
N ASP A 506 -3.66 -19.80 10.59
CA ASP A 506 -3.46 -18.36 10.77
C ASP A 506 -4.71 -17.69 11.37
N TRP A 507 -4.72 -16.37 11.48
CA TRP A 507 -5.78 -15.55 12.06
C TRP A 507 -7.17 -15.85 11.50
N TYR A 508 -7.30 -15.94 10.17
CA TYR A 508 -8.55 -16.30 9.51
C TYR A 508 -9.18 -17.59 10.08
N ASP A 509 -8.37 -18.62 10.19
CA ASP A 509 -8.82 -19.92 10.70
C ASP A 509 -9.21 -19.84 12.17
N ALA A 510 -8.45 -19.09 12.96
CA ALA A 510 -8.70 -18.91 14.39
C ALA A 510 -10.03 -18.19 14.64
N VAL A 511 -10.32 -17.12 13.86
CA VAL A 511 -11.58 -16.36 13.96
C VAL A 511 -12.77 -17.23 13.56
N LEU A 512 -12.71 -17.91 12.41
CA LEU A 512 -13.81 -18.75 11.94
C LEU A 512 -14.07 -19.91 12.89
N TRP A 513 -13.01 -20.56 13.40
CA TRP A 513 -13.15 -21.60 14.40
C TRP A 513 -13.81 -21.09 15.68
N TYR A 514 -13.38 -19.93 16.18
CA TYR A 514 -13.95 -19.31 17.37
C TYR A 514 -15.43 -18.97 17.18
N TYR A 515 -15.79 -18.29 16.09
CA TYR A 515 -17.18 -17.95 15.81
C TYR A 515 -18.06 -19.18 15.68
N ASN A 516 -17.60 -20.18 14.96
CA ASN A 516 -18.28 -21.47 14.84
C ASN A 516 -18.48 -22.13 16.21
N SER A 517 -17.46 -22.15 17.07
CA SER A 517 -17.52 -22.74 18.42
C SER A 517 -18.51 -22.01 19.34
N CYS A 518 -18.80 -20.75 19.05
CA CYS A 518 -19.80 -19.94 19.75
C CYS A 518 -21.21 -20.06 19.13
N GLY A 519 -21.40 -20.87 18.09
CA GLY A 519 -22.70 -21.06 17.41
C GLY A 519 -23.08 -19.93 16.45
N HIS A 520 -22.11 -19.09 16.05
CA HIS A 520 -22.36 -18.07 15.02
C HIS A 520 -22.37 -18.67 13.62
N ASP A 521 -23.18 -18.09 12.74
CA ASP A 521 -23.24 -18.52 11.34
C ASP A 521 -22.00 -18.04 10.56
N VAL A 522 -21.20 -19.00 10.12
CA VAL A 522 -20.04 -18.78 9.23
C VAL A 522 -20.27 -19.35 7.83
N SER A 523 -21.52 -19.62 7.45
CA SER A 523 -21.88 -20.23 6.16
C SER A 523 -21.41 -19.46 4.93
N PRO A 524 -21.35 -18.11 4.91
CA PRO A 524 -20.76 -17.37 3.79
C PRO A 524 -19.29 -17.70 3.54
N TYR A 525 -18.59 -18.26 4.54
CA TYR A 525 -17.19 -18.64 4.51
C TYR A 525 -16.98 -20.16 4.53
N GLY A 526 -17.94 -20.92 4.04
CA GLY A 526 -17.89 -22.39 3.93
C GLY A 526 -18.57 -23.16 5.04
N GLY A 527 -19.11 -22.48 6.09
CA GLY A 527 -19.92 -23.12 7.15
C GLY A 527 -19.12 -23.90 8.19
N MET A 528 -19.87 -24.53 9.13
CA MET A 528 -19.33 -25.29 10.25
C MET A 528 -18.48 -26.48 9.80
N GLU A 529 -18.91 -27.20 8.78
CA GLU A 529 -18.19 -28.38 8.30
C GLU A 529 -16.86 -28.01 7.67
N TYR A 530 -16.82 -26.93 6.90
CA TYR A 530 -15.62 -26.50 6.18
C TYR A 530 -14.44 -26.19 7.11
N ILE A 531 -14.64 -25.37 8.16
CA ILE A 531 -13.53 -25.00 9.04
C ILE A 531 -13.08 -26.21 9.88
N SER A 532 -14.03 -27.04 10.34
CA SER A 532 -13.70 -28.26 11.08
C SER A 532 -12.95 -29.27 10.21
N GLU A 533 -13.40 -29.50 8.97
CA GLU A 533 -12.69 -30.35 8.01
C GLU A 533 -11.31 -29.82 7.64
N LYS A 534 -11.20 -28.51 7.41
CA LYS A 534 -9.89 -27.87 7.13
C LYS A 534 -8.92 -28.13 8.27
N LEU A 535 -9.31 -27.88 9.51
CA LEU A 535 -8.47 -28.11 10.68
C LEU A 535 -8.15 -29.59 10.90
N LEU A 536 -9.09 -30.50 10.63
CA LEU A 536 -8.85 -31.95 10.70
C LEU A 536 -7.82 -32.42 9.68
N ARG A 537 -7.80 -31.84 8.48
CA ARG A 537 -6.84 -32.19 7.41
C ARG A 537 -5.41 -31.71 7.69
N ILE A 538 -5.20 -30.75 8.61
CA ILE A 538 -3.85 -30.32 8.98
C ILE A 538 -3.11 -31.49 9.61
N ASP A 539 -1.95 -31.85 9.05
CA ASP A 539 -1.08 -32.86 9.63
C ASP A 539 -0.44 -32.37 10.94
N GLU A 540 -0.48 -33.20 12.01
CA GLU A 540 0.08 -32.84 13.31
C GLU A 540 1.60 -32.68 13.28
N ALA A 541 2.30 -33.50 12.49
CA ALA A 541 3.74 -33.36 12.33
C ALA A 541 4.09 -32.07 11.59
N ALA A 542 3.29 -31.68 10.57
CA ALA A 542 3.43 -30.40 9.90
C ALA A 542 3.23 -29.21 10.84
N ALA A 543 2.20 -29.25 11.72
CA ALA A 543 1.95 -28.19 12.71
C ALA A 543 3.13 -28.04 13.70
N ARG A 544 3.74 -29.15 14.14
CA ARG A 544 4.93 -29.13 15.01
C ARG A 544 6.16 -28.59 14.28
N SER A 545 6.42 -29.12 13.10
CA SER A 545 7.55 -28.66 12.26
C SER A 545 7.43 -27.17 12.00
N SER A 546 6.22 -26.70 11.69
CA SER A 546 5.91 -25.26 11.51
C SER A 546 6.23 -24.47 12.79
N PHE A 547 5.72 -24.93 13.96
CA PHE A 547 6.02 -24.29 15.25
C PHE A 547 7.53 -24.17 15.51
N ASP A 548 8.27 -25.26 15.32
CA ASP A 548 9.72 -25.29 15.55
C ASP A 548 10.46 -24.36 14.56
N ARG A 549 10.08 -24.40 13.27
CA ARG A 549 10.71 -23.55 12.26
C ARG A 549 10.41 -22.07 12.48
N ILE A 550 9.19 -21.70 12.85
CA ILE A 550 8.83 -20.32 13.20
C ILE A 550 9.71 -19.82 14.37
N ASN A 551 9.90 -20.61 15.42
CA ASN A 551 10.74 -20.21 16.55
C ASN A 551 12.22 -20.11 16.17
N GLN A 552 12.73 -20.96 15.29
CA GLN A 552 14.08 -20.84 14.75
C GLN A 552 14.23 -19.56 13.94
N LEU A 553 13.33 -19.26 13.00
CA LEU A 553 13.34 -18.05 12.19
C LEU A 553 13.25 -16.79 13.05
N LYS A 554 12.38 -16.80 14.09
CA LYS A 554 12.29 -15.73 15.08
C LYS A 554 13.64 -15.46 15.76
N SER A 555 14.39 -16.49 16.14
CA SER A 555 15.72 -16.35 16.72
C SER A 555 16.75 -15.81 15.72
N GLU A 556 16.72 -16.27 14.47
CA GLU A 556 17.60 -15.79 13.42
C GLU A 556 17.36 -14.30 13.12
N ILE A 557 16.10 -13.90 12.91
CA ILE A 557 15.72 -12.49 12.69
C ILE A 557 16.13 -11.62 13.88
N SER A 558 15.87 -12.08 15.12
CA SER A 558 16.24 -11.35 16.33
C SER A 558 17.75 -11.12 16.42
N SER A 559 18.56 -12.10 16.04
CA SER A 559 20.03 -11.97 16.06
C SER A 559 20.54 -10.94 15.06
N LEU A 560 19.91 -10.82 13.89
CA LEU A 560 20.27 -9.83 12.87
C LEU A 560 19.83 -8.41 13.23
N ALA A 561 18.78 -8.27 14.05
CA ALA A 561 18.22 -6.98 14.46
C ALA A 561 19.18 -6.06 15.23
N ILE A 562 20.31 -6.58 15.70
CA ILE A 562 21.33 -5.80 16.42
C ILE A 562 21.99 -4.77 15.48
N ASN A 563 22.22 -5.15 14.22
CA ASN A 563 23.04 -4.41 13.25
C ASN A 563 22.25 -3.66 12.17
N ILE A 564 20.91 -3.55 12.29
CA ILE A 564 20.08 -2.84 11.33
C ILE A 564 20.00 -1.34 11.63
N TYR A 565 19.42 -0.59 10.70
CA TYR A 565 19.12 0.83 10.93
C TYR A 565 18.24 1.02 12.15
N HIS A 566 18.53 2.04 12.95
CA HIS A 566 17.84 2.29 14.21
C HIS A 566 16.33 2.53 14.01
N ASP A 567 15.96 3.26 12.99
CA ASP A 567 14.57 3.58 12.63
C ASP A 567 13.78 2.38 12.11
N ARG A 568 14.44 1.25 11.79
CA ARG A 568 13.84 -0.01 11.37
C ARG A 568 13.65 -1.04 12.48
N LYS A 569 14.15 -0.76 13.69
CA LYS A 569 14.00 -1.69 14.83
C LYS A 569 12.54 -1.94 15.20
N LYS A 570 11.66 -0.95 15.04
CA LYS A 570 10.23 -1.11 15.27
C LYS A 570 9.58 -2.09 14.28
N ASP A 571 10.07 -2.15 13.03
CA ASP A 571 9.58 -3.13 12.05
C ASP A 571 9.93 -4.55 12.46
N ILE A 572 11.14 -4.76 12.94
CA ILE A 572 11.54 -6.08 13.45
C ILE A 572 10.73 -6.45 14.68
N THR A 573 10.41 -5.49 15.55
CA THR A 573 9.54 -5.74 16.70
C THR A 573 8.15 -6.22 16.26
N GLU A 574 7.57 -5.62 15.22
CA GLU A 574 6.31 -6.04 14.61
C GLU A 574 6.40 -7.46 14.03
N ILE A 575 7.46 -7.75 13.27
CA ILE A 575 7.70 -9.07 12.67
C ILE A 575 7.86 -10.15 13.75
N LEU A 576 8.62 -9.87 14.81
CA LEU A 576 8.81 -10.82 15.92
C LEU A 576 7.51 -11.05 16.70
N CYS A 577 6.69 -10.02 16.87
CA CYS A 577 5.37 -10.13 17.49
C CYS A 577 4.43 -10.99 16.64
N ALA A 578 4.43 -10.82 15.31
CA ALA A 578 3.69 -11.68 14.40
C ALA A 578 4.18 -13.13 14.45
N ALA A 579 5.49 -13.37 14.45
CA ALA A 579 6.09 -14.69 14.56
C ALA A 579 5.67 -15.42 15.85
N GLU A 580 5.62 -14.71 16.99
CA GLU A 580 5.14 -15.29 18.25
C GLU A 580 3.67 -15.72 18.15
N GLY A 581 2.80 -14.88 17.62
CA GLY A 581 1.39 -15.19 17.39
C GLY A 581 1.21 -16.39 16.46
N LEU A 582 1.96 -16.43 15.36
CA LEU A 582 1.94 -17.56 14.42
C LEU A 582 2.35 -18.86 15.10
N ALA A 583 3.41 -18.86 15.90
CA ALA A 583 3.83 -20.06 16.66
C ALA A 583 2.72 -20.55 17.60
N LEU A 584 2.05 -19.63 18.32
CA LEU A 584 0.94 -19.98 19.21
C LEU A 584 -0.27 -20.55 18.45
N PHE A 585 -0.55 -20.09 17.22
CA PHE A 585 -1.63 -20.66 16.41
C PHE A 585 -1.28 -22.09 15.92
N GLN A 586 0.00 -22.41 15.66
CA GLN A 586 0.40 -23.79 15.37
C GLN A 586 0.20 -24.71 16.59
N ALA A 587 0.41 -24.20 17.80
CA ALA A 587 0.09 -24.93 19.02
C ALA A 587 -1.44 -25.05 19.23
N LEU A 588 -2.20 -24.01 18.86
CA LEU A 588 -3.66 -23.97 19.00
C LEU A 588 -4.35 -25.04 18.16
N VAL A 589 -3.93 -25.24 16.90
CA VAL A 589 -4.55 -26.27 16.05
C VAL A 589 -4.44 -27.67 16.65
N LEU A 590 -3.33 -27.99 17.32
CA LEU A 590 -3.14 -29.28 17.99
C LEU A 590 -4.11 -29.45 19.18
N VAL A 591 -4.35 -28.36 19.93
CA VAL A 591 -5.34 -28.38 21.04
C VAL A 591 -6.75 -28.51 20.47
N ILE A 592 -7.09 -27.79 19.39
CA ILE A 592 -8.39 -27.88 18.74
C ILE A 592 -8.68 -29.31 18.29
N LYS A 593 -7.75 -29.94 17.58
CA LYS A 593 -7.89 -31.31 17.09
C LYS A 593 -8.14 -32.29 18.22
N LYS A 594 -7.40 -32.20 19.33
CA LYS A 594 -7.51 -33.11 20.45
C LYS A 594 -8.74 -32.85 21.31
N LYS A 595 -8.96 -31.62 21.77
CA LYS A 595 -9.98 -31.27 22.76
C LYS A 595 -11.36 -31.14 22.16
N PHE A 596 -11.47 -30.51 20.96
CA PHE A 596 -12.75 -30.12 20.38
C PHE A 596 -13.19 -30.99 19.20
N LEU A 597 -12.24 -31.61 18.47
CA LEU A 597 -12.54 -32.45 17.32
C LEU A 597 -12.32 -33.97 17.61
N GLY A 598 -12.00 -34.34 18.85
CA GLY A 598 -11.94 -35.73 19.30
C GLY A 598 -10.81 -36.58 18.71
N GLN A 599 -9.80 -35.97 18.11
CA GLN A 599 -8.67 -36.68 17.54
C GLN A 599 -7.71 -37.18 18.64
N THR A 600 -7.24 -38.41 18.51
CA THR A 600 -6.16 -38.96 19.36
C THR A 600 -4.82 -38.37 18.93
N SER A 601 -4.48 -37.21 19.46
CA SER A 601 -3.18 -36.56 19.19
C SER A 601 -2.08 -37.19 20.05
N THR A 602 -0.91 -37.42 19.44
CA THR A 602 0.27 -38.00 20.09
C THR A 602 1.00 -37.06 21.04
N GLY A 603 0.60 -35.81 21.13
CA GLY A 603 1.13 -34.84 22.09
C GLY A 603 0.82 -33.39 21.75
N LEU A 604 0.52 -32.62 22.76
CA LEU A 604 0.35 -31.17 22.68
C LEU A 604 1.71 -30.48 22.88
N ILE A 605 1.91 -29.31 22.22
CA ILE A 605 3.05 -28.43 22.50
C ILE A 605 2.83 -27.80 23.89
N TYR A 606 1.62 -27.30 24.13
CA TYR A 606 1.19 -26.76 25.42
C TYR A 606 -0.11 -27.40 25.86
N LYS A 607 -0.33 -27.52 27.18
CA LYS A 607 -1.66 -27.83 27.72
C LYS A 607 -2.63 -26.69 27.40
N PRO A 608 -3.95 -26.94 27.30
CA PRO A 608 -4.91 -25.87 26.95
C PRO A 608 -4.81 -24.63 27.84
N ASP A 609 -4.77 -24.82 29.18
CA ASP A 609 -4.66 -23.68 30.11
C ASP A 609 -3.33 -22.92 29.96
N GLU A 610 -2.24 -23.63 29.71
CA GLU A 610 -0.94 -23.03 29.47
C GLU A 610 -0.93 -22.22 28.17
N LEU A 611 -1.55 -22.76 27.10
CA LEU A 611 -1.68 -22.04 25.83
C LEU A 611 -2.54 -20.78 25.99
N ALA A 612 -3.63 -20.84 26.76
CA ALA A 612 -4.45 -19.67 27.05
C ALA A 612 -3.63 -18.55 27.71
N VAL A 613 -2.81 -18.89 28.72
CA VAL A 613 -1.92 -17.91 29.36
C VAL A 613 -0.93 -17.30 28.35
N LYS A 614 -0.33 -18.13 27.46
CA LYS A 614 0.61 -17.66 26.45
C LYS A 614 -0.05 -16.71 25.44
N LEU A 615 -1.28 -17.02 25.00
CA LEU A 615 -2.06 -16.15 24.11
C LEU A 615 -2.39 -14.80 24.78
N GLU A 616 -2.72 -14.80 26.07
CA GLU A 616 -2.97 -13.56 26.83
C GLU A 616 -1.71 -12.70 26.96
N TYR A 617 -0.55 -13.29 27.24
CA TYR A 617 0.73 -12.58 27.27
C TYR A 617 1.11 -12.04 25.87
N TRP A 618 0.93 -12.85 24.83
CA TRP A 618 1.13 -12.39 23.46
C TRP A 618 0.20 -11.22 23.13
N LEU A 619 -1.08 -11.31 23.46
CA LEU A 619 -2.05 -10.23 23.22
C LEU A 619 -1.64 -8.94 23.95
N ALA A 620 -1.15 -9.03 25.18
CA ALA A 620 -0.65 -7.88 25.93
C ALA A 620 0.54 -7.22 25.20
N GLY A 621 1.48 -8.02 24.71
CA GLY A 621 2.60 -7.57 23.87
C GLY A 621 2.13 -6.97 22.55
N TYR A 622 1.22 -7.64 21.83
CA TYR A 622 0.65 -7.20 20.58
C TYR A 622 -0.04 -5.82 20.70
N LYS A 623 -0.82 -5.60 21.75
CA LYS A 623 -1.45 -4.30 22.02
C LYS A 623 -0.44 -3.18 22.20
N ASN A 624 0.70 -3.45 22.84
CA ASN A 624 1.76 -2.47 22.98
C ASN A 624 2.41 -2.15 21.63
N VAL A 625 2.70 -3.17 20.82
CA VAL A 625 3.26 -3.01 19.46
C VAL A 625 2.28 -2.27 18.54
N TRP A 626 1.00 -2.63 18.56
CA TRP A 626 -0.06 -1.93 17.83
C TRP A 626 -0.06 -0.42 18.11
N ARG A 627 -0.04 -0.03 19.40
CA ARG A 627 -0.11 1.37 19.84
C ARG A 627 1.09 2.23 19.50
N VAL A 628 2.19 1.63 19.10
CA VAL A 628 3.34 2.39 18.59
C VAL A 628 2.95 3.17 17.33
N ARG A 629 2.22 2.54 16.42
CA ARG A 629 1.89 3.08 15.10
C ARG A 629 0.42 3.43 14.89
N ASN A 630 -0.47 2.89 15.70
CA ASN A 630 -1.91 2.99 15.45
C ASN A 630 -2.64 3.61 16.64
N LYS A 631 -3.78 4.20 16.37
CA LYS A 631 -4.78 4.57 17.37
C LYS A 631 -5.39 3.28 17.94
N ASP A 632 -6.08 3.36 19.07
CA ASP A 632 -6.74 2.15 19.64
C ASP A 632 -7.82 1.60 18.71
N SER A 633 -8.63 2.46 18.12
CA SER A 633 -9.62 2.10 17.11
C SER A 633 -10.43 0.84 17.52
N GLU A 634 -10.49 -0.18 16.69
CA GLU A 634 -11.21 -1.42 16.99
C GLU A 634 -10.31 -2.55 17.55
N LEU A 635 -9.16 -2.24 18.14
CA LEU A 635 -8.26 -3.21 18.77
C LEU A 635 -8.98 -4.09 19.82
N PHE A 636 -10.04 -3.57 20.44
CA PHE A 636 -10.87 -4.33 21.37
C PHE A 636 -11.52 -5.57 20.73
N ARG A 637 -11.86 -5.53 19.43
CA ARG A 637 -12.45 -6.68 18.73
C ARG A 637 -11.46 -7.83 18.56
N ILE A 638 -10.18 -7.51 18.29
CA ILE A 638 -9.10 -8.53 18.28
C ILE A 638 -8.96 -9.14 19.67
N LYS A 639 -8.96 -8.28 20.71
CA LYS A 639 -8.91 -8.74 22.11
C LYS A 639 -10.08 -9.69 22.41
N ASP A 640 -11.29 -9.37 22.01
CA ASP A 640 -12.48 -10.16 22.31
C ASP A 640 -12.40 -11.57 21.70
N VAL A 641 -11.90 -11.71 20.48
CA VAL A 641 -11.67 -13.02 19.85
C VAL A 641 -10.60 -13.81 20.61
N ILE A 642 -9.43 -13.21 20.88
CA ILE A 642 -8.35 -13.92 21.58
C ILE A 642 -8.79 -14.32 22.99
N MET A 643 -9.45 -13.44 23.73
CA MET A 643 -9.96 -13.76 25.07
C MET A 643 -11.07 -14.83 25.04
N GLY A 644 -11.91 -14.80 23.99
CA GLY A 644 -12.90 -15.85 23.77
C GLY A 644 -12.26 -17.22 23.51
N ILE A 645 -11.23 -17.27 22.66
CA ILE A 645 -10.41 -18.48 22.45
C ILE A 645 -9.82 -18.96 23.76
N CYS A 646 -9.23 -18.07 24.58
CA CYS A 646 -8.69 -18.42 25.90
C CYS A 646 -9.76 -18.98 26.84
N GLY A 647 -10.98 -18.46 26.80
CA GLY A 647 -12.13 -19.01 27.54
C GLY A 647 -12.47 -20.45 27.15
N LEU A 648 -12.54 -20.72 25.82
CA LEU A 648 -12.76 -22.09 25.32
C LEU A 648 -11.63 -23.04 25.69
N LEU A 649 -10.40 -22.57 25.72
CA LEU A 649 -9.26 -23.41 26.12
C LEU A 649 -9.35 -23.84 27.58
N ARG A 650 -9.93 -23.01 28.47
CA ARG A 650 -10.09 -23.29 29.91
C ARG A 650 -11.40 -24.03 30.27
N SER A 651 -12.40 -24.02 29.41
CA SER A 651 -13.64 -24.80 29.59
C SER A 651 -13.41 -26.30 29.36
#